data_8098dfe72316f347adfff3e78b0b8a69
#
_entry.id   8098dfe72316f347adfff3e78b0b8a69
#
_cell.length_a   1.000
_cell.length_b   1.000
_cell.length_c   1.000
_cell.angle_alpha   90.00
_cell.angle_beta   90.00
_cell.angle_gamma   90.00
#
_symmetry.space_group_name_H-M   'P 1'
#
loop_
_entity.id
_entity.type
_entity.pdbx_description
1 polymer ?
#
loop_
_entity_poly.entity_id
_entity_poly.type
_entity_poly.pdbx_seq_one_letter_code
_entity_poly.pdbx_strand_id
1 'polypeptide(L)'
;MSIKSFEKFVAFEASAGSGKTVALATRYLSLLFLGENPSSILAATFTNKAAGEMKGRIIKYLRELHTPELEFVLESVATQSNLSVEEILSKQSEILDIFLSSANSIVTLDSFFVSILRSMALEIGIEPDFVSSTSIDNSRVRESFLNELDIYRLLGELVNFGHISNKKLPKILEFLNTFYKSDAVLPKYDTQEYDIDKIKEDIDTIRLAILEKLTLCKSNPSSIKNFNISNIDTFISKPFFEKKSFGEHRDFKKVAEANNTLENDYLEIKQKIALLFRAKESIVINHMFELYDHYKNIIIGEATRSSKLSFDDIAFFTYRIMHELVSKDFLYFRLDAKYKHILLDEFQDTSMLQFLLLKPLIDEIISGTGQSDFRTLFYVGDTKQSLYRFRGGVEELFGFVANKYDVTIKQMDTNYRSSKLVVQSVNEWFEKALLDFQKANFAPDATDGYICXASNDEVLEEAIIQAKELIANGVDINKIAFLVASNSDGYELHTKCRSEGIATILKTKSSLKYQQNIARIVSMVSYLAYGRVMDIQPLLIQSKKEFSDVDITWFTPFCEPLAVIDRIVRDFDCYDDNVPILLEYASNYSDILLFLEEFKDSEIDVAGGTNHGAVIMTVHGSKGLEFGYTIVLDKFKGEKNNGEQFIFATDDSLNIDHIYYASKGRANFDMQFVKAKEQEELITHKDRLNVLYVALTRAVDGLIVVQKSKASRFGILELKDTIKGKINPTMDKRVETIVPTQSISISSYGLQENIQKTQKDTVSYAAVVFGTALHYALEMIDEFHVKHIDTMMSLVGYKYGRLLGNDKLLDIRSRVESLLAFSEFNELLLGAKVYRELPISFDGELKQIDILLEYYDKCVIVDYKSSDKNSHKHKEQVALYAKAITAIKQKPCECKILYLLENSVEIISLN
;
A
#
# COMPACT_ATOMS: atom_id res chain seq x y z
N MET A 1 40.13 24.84 -8.08
CA MET A 1 39.48 25.56 -9.22
C MET A 1 38.25 24.79 -9.76
N SER A 2 38.30 23.46 -9.86
CA SER A 2 37.22 22.62 -10.41
C SER A 2 35.88 22.73 -9.67
N ILE A 3 35.92 22.84 -8.34
CA ILE A 3 34.71 22.90 -7.50
C ILE A 3 33.89 24.18 -7.71
N LYS A 4 34.57 25.30 -8.05
CA LYS A 4 33.92 26.60 -8.23
C LYS A 4 33.07 26.68 -9.51
N SER A 5 33.32 25.84 -10.51
CA SER A 5 32.57 25.81 -11.78
C SER A 5 31.44 24.79 -11.80
N PHE A 6 31.34 23.91 -10.79
CA PHE A 6 30.31 22.89 -10.73
C PHE A 6 28.94 23.52 -10.42
N GLU A 7 27.93 23.26 -11.24
CA GLU A 7 26.58 23.76 -11.00
C GLU A 7 25.97 23.08 -9.78
N LYS A 8 25.85 23.80 -8.68
CA LYS A 8 25.45 23.23 -7.38
C LYS A 8 23.97 22.85 -7.31
N PHE A 9 23.11 23.71 -7.85
CA PHE A 9 21.64 23.53 -7.72
C PHE A 9 21.04 23.50 -9.13
N VAL A 10 20.71 22.28 -9.60
CA VAL A 10 20.21 22.08 -10.97
C VAL A 10 19.14 20.99 -11.01
N ALA A 11 18.12 21.21 -11.81
CA ALA A 11 17.06 20.25 -12.10
C ALA A 11 17.05 19.96 -13.61
N PHE A 12 16.80 18.71 -13.96
CA PHE A 12 16.62 18.33 -15.36
C PHE A 12 15.16 17.95 -15.60
N GLU A 13 14.45 18.75 -16.40
CA GLU A 13 13.13 18.40 -16.89
C GLU A 13 13.29 17.58 -18.17
N ALA A 14 12.88 16.35 -18.11
CA ALA A 14 13.19 15.32 -19.08
C ALA A 14 11.95 14.96 -19.91
N SER A 15 12.18 14.50 -21.14
CA SER A 15 11.15 13.80 -21.94
C SER A 15 11.31 12.28 -21.78
N ALA A 16 10.29 11.53 -22.18
CA ALA A 16 10.35 10.08 -22.18
C ALA A 16 11.55 9.60 -23.00
N GLY A 17 12.34 8.67 -22.46
CA GLY A 17 13.49 8.10 -23.16
C GLY A 17 14.70 9.02 -23.29
N SER A 18 14.76 10.15 -22.57
CA SER A 18 15.84 11.14 -22.70
C SER A 18 17.10 10.84 -21.88
N GLY A 19 17.17 9.69 -21.23
CA GLY A 19 18.37 9.29 -20.48
C GLY A 19 18.46 9.83 -19.05
N LYS A 20 17.35 10.03 -18.35
CA LYS A 20 17.30 10.48 -16.95
C LYS A 20 18.30 9.75 -16.05
N THR A 21 18.28 8.41 -16.10
CA THR A 21 19.15 7.58 -15.26
C THR A 21 20.62 7.76 -15.60
N VAL A 22 20.92 8.02 -16.89
CA VAL A 22 22.30 8.34 -17.34
C VAL A 22 22.75 9.68 -16.72
N ALA A 23 21.90 10.70 -16.80
CA ALA A 23 22.21 12.02 -16.23
C ALA A 23 22.47 11.94 -14.72
N LEU A 24 21.64 11.14 -14.01
CA LEU A 24 21.80 10.93 -12.56
C LEU A 24 23.10 10.20 -12.24
N ALA A 25 23.41 9.11 -12.98
CA ALA A 25 24.65 8.34 -12.80
C ALA A 25 25.88 9.19 -13.12
N THR A 26 25.85 9.97 -14.20
CA THR A 26 26.94 10.88 -14.58
C THR A 26 27.17 11.96 -13.51
N ARG A 27 26.08 12.51 -12.98
CA ARG A 27 26.15 13.48 -11.86
C ARG A 27 26.81 12.86 -10.63
N TYR A 28 26.42 11.62 -10.27
CA TYR A 28 26.99 10.88 -9.15
C TYR A 28 28.50 10.66 -9.36
N LEU A 29 28.87 10.18 -10.56
CA LEU A 29 30.30 9.97 -10.93
C LEU A 29 31.11 11.27 -10.82
N SER A 30 30.55 12.39 -11.33
CA SER A 30 31.24 13.68 -11.26
C SER A 30 31.60 14.09 -9.84
N LEU A 31 30.67 13.82 -8.88
CA LEU A 31 30.92 14.04 -7.44
C LEU A 31 32.05 13.14 -6.92
N LEU A 32 32.06 11.86 -7.30
CA LEU A 32 33.11 10.94 -6.90
C LEU A 32 34.49 11.39 -7.40
N PHE A 33 34.59 11.81 -8.67
CA PHE A 33 35.84 12.27 -9.28
C PHE A 33 36.31 13.61 -8.68
N LEU A 34 35.41 14.39 -8.12
CA LEU A 34 35.74 15.60 -7.35
C LEU A 34 36.21 15.29 -5.92
N GLY A 35 36.23 14.01 -5.53
CA GLY A 35 36.74 13.57 -4.23
C GLY A 35 35.69 13.40 -3.14
N GLU A 36 34.41 13.46 -3.50
CA GLU A 36 33.33 13.25 -2.52
C GLU A 36 33.16 11.77 -2.18
N ASN A 37 32.95 11.49 -0.90
CA ASN A 37 32.78 10.13 -0.42
C ASN A 37 31.39 9.59 -0.80
N PRO A 38 31.26 8.33 -1.28
CA PRO A 38 29.93 7.74 -1.58
C PRO A 38 28.93 7.87 -0.43
N SER A 39 29.40 7.83 0.83
CA SER A 39 28.52 7.92 2.01
C SER A 39 27.93 9.32 2.21
N SER A 40 28.54 10.36 1.60
CA SER A 40 28.06 11.74 1.69
C SER A 40 27.04 12.08 0.60
N ILE A 41 26.75 11.15 -0.30
CA ILE A 41 25.85 11.36 -1.46
C ILE A 41 24.58 10.53 -1.22
N LEU A 42 23.46 11.22 -1.03
CA LEU A 42 22.14 10.58 -1.03
C LEU A 42 21.60 10.57 -2.46
N ALA A 43 21.46 9.38 -3.06
CA ALA A 43 20.82 9.21 -4.36
C ALA A 43 19.50 8.43 -4.16
N ALA A 44 18.39 9.14 -4.21
CA ALA A 44 17.09 8.56 -3.92
C ALA A 44 16.27 8.34 -5.19
N THR A 45 15.73 7.13 -5.33
CA THR A 45 14.89 6.70 -6.45
C THR A 45 13.48 6.37 -5.95
N PHE A 46 12.58 6.08 -6.88
CA PHE A 46 11.20 5.75 -6.53
C PHE A 46 10.98 4.24 -6.27
N THR A 47 11.80 3.37 -6.88
CA THR A 47 11.65 1.91 -6.72
C THR A 47 12.98 1.24 -6.41
N ASN A 48 12.95 0.12 -5.70
CA ASN A 48 14.14 -0.69 -5.39
C ASN A 48 14.84 -1.17 -6.67
N LYS A 49 14.06 -1.48 -7.71
CA LYS A 49 14.60 -1.85 -9.02
C LYS A 49 15.44 -0.71 -9.61
N ALA A 50 14.91 0.53 -9.60
CA ALA A 50 15.63 1.71 -10.11
C ALA A 50 16.91 1.98 -9.31
N ALA A 51 16.88 1.82 -7.97
CA ALA A 51 18.06 1.97 -7.13
C ALA A 51 19.13 0.93 -7.49
N GLY A 52 18.74 -0.33 -7.67
CA GLY A 52 19.61 -1.41 -8.10
C GLY A 52 20.22 -1.17 -9.49
N GLU A 53 19.39 -0.72 -10.43
CA GLU A 53 19.83 -0.39 -11.80
C GLU A 53 20.83 0.78 -11.79
N MET A 54 20.57 1.81 -11.00
CA MET A 54 21.48 2.97 -10.84
C MET A 54 22.84 2.51 -10.29
N LYS A 55 22.82 1.70 -9.23
CA LYS A 55 24.05 1.18 -8.62
C LYS A 55 24.83 0.31 -9.63
N GLY A 56 24.15 -0.60 -10.32
CA GLY A 56 24.75 -1.43 -11.38
C GLY A 56 25.35 -0.60 -12.50
N ARG A 57 24.66 0.46 -12.91
CA ARG A 57 25.11 1.39 -13.96
C ARG A 57 26.35 2.16 -13.53
N ILE A 58 26.41 2.66 -12.30
CA ILE A 58 27.59 3.34 -11.76
C ILE A 58 28.81 2.39 -11.76
N ILE A 59 28.62 1.15 -11.30
CA ILE A 59 29.69 0.14 -11.30
C ILE A 59 30.15 -0.15 -12.74
N LYS A 60 29.22 -0.35 -13.67
CA LYS A 60 29.53 -0.57 -15.08
C LYS A 60 30.34 0.60 -15.65
N TYR A 61 29.88 1.83 -15.44
CA TYR A 61 30.56 3.02 -15.92
C TYR A 61 31.98 3.12 -15.32
N LEU A 62 32.16 2.91 -14.02
CA LEU A 62 33.48 2.94 -13.37
C LEU A 62 34.41 1.87 -13.91
N ARG A 63 33.89 0.67 -14.30
CA ARG A 63 34.71 -0.39 -14.87
C ARG A 63 35.11 -0.11 -16.34
N GLU A 64 34.18 0.42 -17.13
CA GLU A 64 34.28 0.49 -18.59
C GLU A 64 34.47 1.92 -19.13
N LEU A 65 34.71 2.93 -18.26
CA LEU A 65 34.77 4.34 -18.62
C LEU A 65 35.80 4.65 -19.73
N HIS A 66 36.85 3.80 -19.82
CA HIS A 66 37.91 3.92 -20.82
C HIS A 66 37.49 3.38 -22.22
N THR A 67 36.28 2.79 -22.34
CA THR A 67 35.85 2.17 -23.61
C THR A 67 35.15 3.20 -24.51
N PRO A 68 35.27 3.02 -25.86
CA PRO A 68 34.61 3.95 -26.80
C PRO A 68 33.10 4.07 -26.61
N GLU A 69 32.44 2.98 -26.13
CA GLU A 69 31.01 2.95 -25.93
C GLU A 69 30.54 3.91 -24.83
N LEU A 70 31.45 4.29 -23.91
CA LEU A 70 31.15 5.21 -22.81
C LEU A 70 31.83 6.57 -22.96
N GLU A 71 32.33 6.89 -24.16
CA GLU A 71 32.98 8.19 -24.44
C GLU A 71 32.05 9.37 -24.04
N PHE A 72 30.75 9.29 -24.33
CA PHE A 72 29.78 10.31 -23.96
C PHE A 72 29.64 10.51 -22.46
N VAL A 73 29.78 9.42 -21.65
CA VAL A 73 29.77 9.49 -20.19
C VAL A 73 31.06 10.17 -19.71
N LEU A 74 32.19 9.73 -20.25
CA LEU A 74 33.51 10.31 -19.91
C LEU A 74 33.56 11.81 -20.19
N GLU A 75 33.09 12.25 -21.37
CA GLU A 75 33.02 13.67 -21.75
C GLU A 75 32.09 14.45 -20.81
N SER A 76 30.94 13.86 -20.45
CA SER A 76 29.98 14.49 -19.55
C SER A 76 30.57 14.64 -18.13
N VAL A 77 31.26 13.63 -17.62
CA VAL A 77 31.94 13.70 -16.31
C VAL A 77 33.04 14.75 -16.37
N ALA A 78 33.85 14.77 -17.44
CA ALA A 78 34.92 15.77 -17.62
C ALA A 78 34.36 17.19 -17.63
N THR A 79 33.27 17.40 -18.39
CA THR A 79 32.61 18.73 -18.48
C THR A 79 32.06 19.16 -17.12
N GLN A 80 31.35 18.29 -16.41
CA GLN A 80 30.73 18.60 -15.11
C GLN A 80 31.77 18.85 -14.00
N SER A 81 32.81 18.02 -13.96
CA SER A 81 33.85 18.11 -12.92
C SER A 81 34.93 19.12 -13.26
N ASN A 82 35.02 19.55 -14.51
CA ASN A 82 36.09 20.40 -15.03
C ASN A 82 37.48 19.76 -14.80
N LEU A 83 37.54 18.44 -14.96
CA LEU A 83 38.75 17.61 -14.95
C LEU A 83 39.08 17.19 -16.37
N SER A 84 40.37 16.99 -16.66
CA SER A 84 40.78 16.44 -17.93
C SER A 84 40.41 14.95 -18.04
N VAL A 85 40.24 14.46 -19.26
CA VAL A 85 39.99 13.05 -19.53
C VAL A 85 41.09 12.17 -18.91
N GLU A 86 42.34 12.59 -19.03
CA GLU A 86 43.50 11.88 -18.48
C GLU A 86 43.44 11.78 -16.94
N GLU A 87 43.07 12.86 -16.27
CA GLU A 87 42.88 12.88 -14.80
C GLU A 87 41.78 11.90 -14.37
N ILE A 88 40.66 11.85 -15.08
CA ILE A 88 39.54 10.94 -14.79
C ILE A 88 40.00 9.50 -14.96
N LEU A 89 40.59 9.15 -16.11
CA LEU A 89 41.04 7.80 -16.41
C LEU A 89 42.15 7.34 -15.43
N SER A 90 43.04 8.23 -15.02
CA SER A 90 44.07 7.89 -14.03
C SER A 90 43.53 7.52 -12.66
N LYS A 91 42.38 8.09 -12.27
CA LYS A 91 41.70 7.84 -10.98
C LYS A 91 40.63 6.76 -11.04
N GLN A 92 40.31 6.26 -12.23
CA GLN A 92 39.17 5.34 -12.47
C GLN A 92 39.18 4.13 -11.50
N SER A 93 40.31 3.42 -11.40
CA SER A 93 40.44 2.24 -10.55
C SER A 93 40.30 2.58 -9.05
N GLU A 94 40.97 3.65 -8.61
CA GLU A 94 40.89 4.12 -7.23
C GLU A 94 39.46 4.45 -6.82
N ILE A 95 38.73 5.19 -7.70
CA ILE A 95 37.33 5.58 -7.43
C ILE A 95 36.42 4.35 -7.38
N LEU A 96 36.65 3.36 -8.26
CA LEU A 96 35.91 2.10 -8.22
C LEU A 96 36.13 1.37 -6.88
N ASP A 97 37.36 1.27 -6.43
CA ASP A 97 37.69 0.61 -5.16
C ASP A 97 37.05 1.35 -3.96
N ILE A 98 37.09 2.69 -3.97
CA ILE A 98 36.42 3.52 -2.96
C ILE A 98 34.91 3.25 -2.97
N PHE A 99 34.28 3.24 -4.15
CA PHE A 99 32.83 3.01 -4.29
C PHE A 99 32.44 1.61 -3.79
N LEU A 100 33.21 0.58 -4.12
CA LEU A 100 32.90 -0.81 -3.72
C LEU A 100 33.16 -1.07 -2.23
N SER A 101 34.13 -0.38 -1.62
CA SER A 101 34.48 -0.56 -0.21
C SER A 101 33.71 0.36 0.75
N SER A 102 33.08 1.42 0.24
CA SER A 102 32.36 2.39 1.06
C SER A 102 30.86 2.09 1.13
N ALA A 103 30.25 2.46 2.24
CA ALA A 103 28.80 2.52 2.33
C ALA A 103 28.28 3.56 1.33
N ASN A 104 27.29 3.20 0.55
CA ASN A 104 26.64 4.14 -0.37
C ASN A 104 25.14 4.25 -0.05
N SER A 105 24.56 5.43 -0.27
CA SER A 105 23.15 5.71 0.00
C SER A 105 22.38 5.87 -1.31
N ILE A 106 22.46 4.83 -2.15
CA ILE A 106 21.63 4.69 -3.37
C ILE A 106 20.43 3.83 -2.99
N VAL A 107 19.32 4.47 -2.65
CA VAL A 107 18.17 3.84 -1.98
C VAL A 107 16.85 4.40 -2.51
N THR A 108 15.73 3.79 -2.14
CA THR A 108 14.43 4.43 -2.36
C THR A 108 14.20 5.50 -1.29
N LEU A 109 13.35 6.50 -1.59
CA LEU A 109 12.95 7.49 -0.59
C LEU A 109 12.38 6.81 0.66
N ASP A 110 11.53 5.80 0.48
CA ASP A 110 10.92 5.09 1.60
C ASP A 110 11.99 4.36 2.44
N SER A 111 12.97 3.71 1.80
CA SER A 111 14.09 3.06 2.52
C SER A 111 14.93 4.08 3.29
N PHE A 112 15.11 5.26 2.73
CA PHE A 112 15.80 6.37 3.42
C PHE A 112 15.03 6.77 4.69
N PHE A 113 13.70 6.97 4.59
CA PHE A 113 12.86 7.32 5.75
C PHE A 113 12.84 6.19 6.79
N VAL A 114 12.81 4.92 6.36
CA VAL A 114 12.96 3.76 7.27
C VAL A 114 14.27 3.87 8.06
N SER A 115 15.37 4.24 7.40
CA SER A 115 16.66 4.34 8.09
C SER A 115 16.69 5.48 9.14
N ILE A 116 16.04 6.60 8.84
CA ILE A 116 15.88 7.70 9.82
C ILE A 116 15.03 7.21 11.00
N LEU A 117 13.87 6.64 10.70
CA LEU A 117 12.92 6.17 11.72
C LEU A 117 13.58 5.13 12.64
N ARG A 118 14.31 4.16 12.08
CA ARG A 118 15.02 3.14 12.88
C ARG A 118 16.06 3.75 13.82
N SER A 119 16.77 4.77 13.37
CA SER A 119 17.81 5.41 14.20
C SER A 119 17.21 6.17 15.40
N MET A 120 15.92 6.47 15.36
CA MET A 120 15.23 7.27 16.38
C MET A 120 13.95 6.59 16.91
N ALA A 121 13.74 5.32 16.61
CA ALA A 121 12.50 4.59 16.92
C ALA A 121 12.15 4.59 18.41
N LEU A 122 13.16 4.44 19.27
CA LEU A 122 12.96 4.43 20.73
C LEU A 122 12.43 5.75 21.28
N GLU A 123 12.70 6.88 20.60
CA GLU A 123 12.20 8.20 21.03
C GLU A 123 10.66 8.30 20.89
N ILE A 124 10.06 7.45 20.07
CA ILE A 124 8.61 7.42 19.85
C ILE A 124 7.97 6.11 20.31
N GLY A 125 8.71 5.27 21.05
CA GLY A 125 8.17 4.02 21.60
C GLY A 125 7.99 2.90 20.59
N ILE A 126 8.75 2.92 19.49
CA ILE A 126 8.72 1.87 18.46
C ILE A 126 10.03 1.06 18.54
N GLU A 127 9.95 -0.24 18.35
CA GLU A 127 11.13 -1.09 18.28
C GLU A 127 11.94 -0.79 17.00
N PRO A 128 13.27 -0.61 17.10
CA PRO A 128 14.09 -0.28 15.93
C PRO A 128 14.11 -1.35 14.83
N ASP A 129 13.81 -2.59 15.18
CA ASP A 129 13.77 -3.72 14.23
C ASP A 129 12.36 -3.94 13.63
N PHE A 130 11.47 -2.94 13.70
CA PHE A 130 10.15 -3.03 13.13
C PHE A 130 10.16 -3.55 11.67
N VAL A 131 9.13 -4.26 11.30
CA VAL A 131 8.94 -4.79 9.94
C VAL A 131 8.14 -3.78 9.11
N SER A 132 8.67 -3.40 7.95
CA SER A 132 7.90 -2.60 6.99
C SER A 132 6.97 -3.53 6.20
N SER A 133 5.71 -3.15 6.11
CA SER A 133 4.66 -3.94 5.46
C SER A 133 3.94 -3.11 4.41
N THR A 134 3.50 -3.75 3.34
CA THR A 134 2.66 -3.09 2.32
C THR A 134 1.20 -3.03 2.73
N SER A 135 0.81 -3.80 3.74
CA SER A 135 -0.58 -3.85 4.21
C SER A 135 -0.64 -3.64 5.72
N ILE A 136 -1.51 -2.74 6.13
CA ILE A 136 -1.93 -2.63 7.53
C ILE A 136 -2.87 -3.80 7.82
N ASP A 137 -2.85 -4.30 9.05
CA ASP A 137 -3.89 -5.22 9.52
C ASP A 137 -5.20 -4.44 9.66
N ASN A 138 -5.89 -4.28 8.54
CA ASN A 138 -7.12 -3.49 8.45
C ASN A 138 -8.22 -4.04 9.36
N SER A 139 -8.22 -5.35 9.63
CA SER A 139 -9.23 -5.97 10.49
C SER A 139 -9.04 -5.54 11.95
N ARG A 140 -7.80 -5.55 12.45
CA ARG A 140 -7.47 -5.09 13.80
C ARG A 140 -7.71 -3.60 13.99
N VAL A 141 -7.25 -2.79 13.04
CA VAL A 141 -7.48 -1.33 13.07
C VAL A 141 -8.99 -1.04 13.11
N ARG A 142 -9.76 -1.71 12.25
CA ARG A 142 -11.22 -1.56 12.20
C ARG A 142 -11.87 -1.94 13.53
N GLU A 143 -11.51 -3.12 14.06
CA GLU A 143 -12.06 -3.61 15.33
C GLU A 143 -11.71 -2.67 16.49
N SER A 144 -10.45 -2.28 16.61
CA SER A 144 -9.98 -1.37 17.66
C SER A 144 -10.67 0.00 17.56
N PHE A 145 -10.86 0.50 16.33
CA PHE A 145 -11.53 1.78 16.08
C PHE A 145 -13.01 1.71 16.51
N LEU A 146 -13.73 0.66 16.14
CA LEU A 146 -15.13 0.50 16.53
C LEU A 146 -15.26 0.35 18.05
N ASN A 147 -14.36 -0.40 18.69
CA ASN A 147 -14.33 -0.55 20.14
C ASN A 147 -14.08 0.79 20.85
N GLU A 148 -13.13 1.58 20.34
CA GLU A 148 -12.87 2.92 20.90
C GLU A 148 -14.10 3.83 20.76
N LEU A 149 -14.74 3.84 19.58
CA LEU A 149 -15.97 4.63 19.39
C LEU A 149 -17.09 4.18 20.32
N ASP A 150 -17.19 2.88 20.62
CA ASP A 150 -18.17 2.36 21.59
C ASP A 150 -17.88 2.88 23.01
N ILE A 151 -16.61 2.80 23.44
CA ILE A 151 -16.17 3.32 24.74
C ILE A 151 -16.52 4.80 24.90
N TYR A 152 -16.28 5.60 23.88
CA TYR A 152 -16.56 7.04 23.90
C TYR A 152 -18.00 7.39 23.50
N ARG A 153 -18.85 6.38 23.25
CA ARG A 153 -20.28 6.52 22.85
C ARG A 153 -20.45 7.27 21.52
N LEU A 154 -19.47 7.13 20.61
CA LEU A 154 -19.46 7.80 19.32
C LEU A 154 -19.94 6.91 18.16
N LEU A 155 -20.41 5.70 18.41
CA LEU A 155 -20.96 4.82 17.36
C LEU A 155 -22.15 5.46 16.66
N GLY A 156 -22.98 6.20 17.42
CA GLY A 156 -24.09 6.95 16.86
C GLY A 156 -23.64 8.02 15.86
N GLU A 157 -22.53 8.71 16.16
CA GLU A 157 -21.95 9.72 15.26
C GLU A 157 -21.40 9.08 13.98
N LEU A 158 -20.78 7.91 14.08
CA LEU A 158 -20.33 7.16 12.89
C LEU A 158 -21.52 6.78 12.01
N VAL A 159 -22.63 6.30 12.59
CA VAL A 159 -23.87 5.95 11.87
C VAL A 159 -24.46 7.20 11.23
N ASN A 160 -24.56 8.30 11.97
CA ASN A 160 -25.06 9.58 11.47
C ASN A 160 -24.22 10.08 10.29
N PHE A 161 -22.89 10.03 10.43
CA PHE A 161 -21.98 10.39 9.34
C PHE A 161 -22.21 9.51 8.11
N GLY A 162 -22.38 8.20 8.29
CA GLY A 162 -22.72 7.27 7.21
C GLY A 162 -24.01 7.65 6.48
N HIS A 163 -25.04 8.06 7.23
CA HIS A 163 -26.32 8.54 6.67
C HIS A 163 -26.15 9.85 5.90
N ILE A 164 -25.52 10.85 6.51
CA ILE A 164 -25.33 12.19 5.92
C ILE A 164 -24.49 12.07 4.62
N SER A 165 -23.42 11.27 4.66
CA SER A 165 -22.52 11.08 3.52
C SER A 165 -23.01 10.03 2.51
N ASN A 166 -24.01 9.24 2.87
CA ASN A 166 -24.49 8.08 2.10
C ASN A 166 -23.34 7.10 1.80
N LYS A 167 -22.51 6.82 2.81
CA LYS A 167 -21.35 5.95 2.67
C LYS A 167 -21.36 4.83 3.70
N LYS A 168 -20.87 3.67 3.28
CA LYS A 168 -20.68 2.49 4.14
C LYS A 168 -19.34 2.60 4.89
N LEU A 169 -19.19 1.88 5.98
CA LEU A 169 -17.99 1.88 6.83
C LEU A 169 -16.67 1.72 6.05
N PRO A 170 -16.53 0.79 5.09
CA PRO A 170 -15.25 0.69 4.36
C PRO A 170 -14.86 1.98 3.64
N LYS A 171 -15.84 2.72 3.09
CA LYS A 171 -15.57 3.99 2.40
C LYS A 171 -15.24 5.11 3.39
N ILE A 172 -15.85 5.09 4.58
CA ILE A 172 -15.51 6.05 5.65
C ILE A 172 -14.06 5.81 6.10
N LEU A 173 -13.68 4.55 6.33
CA LEU A 173 -12.28 4.21 6.68
C LEU A 173 -11.29 4.63 5.61
N GLU A 174 -11.65 4.50 4.34
CA GLU A 174 -10.84 4.97 3.22
C GLU A 174 -10.63 6.50 3.29
N PHE A 175 -11.68 7.25 3.63
CA PHE A 175 -11.57 8.71 3.82
C PHE A 175 -10.67 9.05 5.01
N LEU A 176 -10.85 8.36 6.15
CA LEU A 176 -10.00 8.56 7.34
C LEU A 176 -8.53 8.26 7.03
N ASN A 177 -8.28 7.22 6.25
CA ASN A 177 -6.93 6.88 5.80
C ASN A 177 -6.34 7.96 4.87
N THR A 178 -7.17 8.58 4.03
CA THR A 178 -6.74 9.73 3.20
C THR A 178 -6.31 10.90 4.08
N PHE A 179 -7.06 11.17 5.16
CA PHE A 179 -6.69 12.19 6.14
C PHE A 179 -5.36 11.84 6.82
N TYR A 180 -5.15 10.59 7.20
CA TYR A 180 -3.91 10.12 7.82
C TYR A 180 -2.69 10.34 6.91
N LYS A 181 -2.82 10.01 5.63
CA LYS A 181 -1.76 10.25 4.62
C LYS A 181 -1.43 11.73 4.44
N SER A 182 -2.41 12.60 4.68
CA SER A 182 -2.29 14.05 4.50
C SER A 182 -2.11 14.81 5.82
N ASP A 183 -1.96 14.13 6.93
CA ASP A 183 -1.98 14.72 8.29
C ASP A 183 -1.10 15.98 8.42
N ALA A 184 0.12 15.92 7.85
CA ALA A 184 1.09 17.01 7.91
C ALA A 184 0.65 18.29 7.18
N VAL A 185 -0.28 18.17 6.25
CA VAL A 185 -0.73 19.29 5.39
C VAL A 185 -2.23 19.59 5.55
N LEU A 186 -2.94 18.89 6.44
CA LEU A 186 -4.35 19.15 6.69
C LEU A 186 -4.56 20.56 7.25
N PRO A 187 -5.64 21.25 6.85
CA PRO A 187 -5.96 22.56 7.43
C PRO A 187 -6.35 22.41 8.90
N LYS A 188 -6.21 23.50 9.65
CA LYS A 188 -6.69 23.54 11.02
C LYS A 188 -8.21 23.38 11.04
N TYR A 189 -8.69 22.74 12.09
CA TYR A 189 -10.11 22.51 12.35
C TYR A 189 -10.90 23.82 12.32
N ASP A 190 -11.95 23.87 11.50
CA ASP A 190 -12.86 25.02 11.48
C ASP A 190 -13.88 24.86 12.61
N THR A 191 -13.77 25.75 13.60
CA THR A 191 -14.68 25.77 14.75
C THR A 191 -15.84 26.72 14.56
N GLN A 192 -16.04 27.27 13.35
CA GLN A 192 -17.15 28.17 13.09
C GLN A 192 -18.48 27.45 13.24
N GLU A 193 -19.28 27.91 14.18
CA GLU A 193 -20.64 27.39 14.37
C GLU A 193 -21.62 28.12 13.44
N TYR A 194 -22.44 27.36 12.78
CA TYR A 194 -23.49 27.84 11.89
C TYR A 194 -24.86 27.47 12.46
N ASP A 195 -25.75 28.46 12.57
CA ASP A 195 -27.15 28.21 12.92
C ASP A 195 -27.91 27.86 11.62
N ILE A 196 -28.00 26.55 11.32
CA ILE A 196 -28.65 26.03 10.11
C ILE A 196 -30.13 26.40 10.07
N ASP A 197 -30.83 26.38 11.21
CA ASP A 197 -32.25 26.66 11.27
C ASP A 197 -32.50 28.14 10.95
N LYS A 198 -31.67 29.01 11.48
CA LYS A 198 -31.74 30.45 11.14
C LYS A 198 -31.44 30.70 9.66
N ILE A 199 -30.42 30.00 9.09
CA ILE A 199 -30.11 30.13 7.65
C ILE A 199 -31.31 29.67 6.79
N LYS A 200 -31.97 28.58 7.20
CA LYS A 200 -33.18 28.09 6.49
C LYS A 200 -34.35 29.08 6.63
N GLU A 201 -34.52 29.67 7.78
CA GLU A 201 -35.54 30.73 8.02
C GLU A 201 -35.28 31.95 7.12
N ASP A 202 -33.99 32.38 7.02
CA ASP A 202 -33.61 33.48 6.15
C ASP A 202 -33.96 33.15 4.68
N ILE A 203 -33.61 31.94 4.21
CA ILE A 203 -33.93 31.48 2.85
C ILE A 203 -35.44 31.51 2.62
N ASP A 204 -36.21 30.99 3.56
CA ASP A 204 -37.66 30.92 3.45
C ASP A 204 -38.29 32.33 3.42
N THR A 205 -37.77 33.24 4.22
CA THR A 205 -38.18 34.66 4.27
C THR A 205 -37.99 35.32 2.89
N ILE A 206 -36.78 35.15 2.31
CA ILE A 206 -36.52 35.73 0.97
C ILE A 206 -37.40 35.05 -0.10
N ARG A 207 -37.55 33.71 -0.02
CA ARG A 207 -38.39 32.93 -0.94
C ARG A 207 -39.84 33.46 -0.91
N LEU A 208 -40.39 33.69 0.28
CA LEU A 208 -41.75 34.22 0.45
C LEU A 208 -41.86 35.64 -0.10
N ALA A 209 -40.86 36.51 0.11
CA ALA A 209 -40.80 37.83 -0.47
C ALA A 209 -40.81 37.82 -1.99
N ILE A 210 -40.01 36.90 -2.61
CA ILE A 210 -40.03 36.71 -4.06
C ILE A 210 -41.42 36.22 -4.52
N LEU A 211 -42.00 35.27 -3.81
CA LEU A 211 -43.32 34.69 -4.11
C LEU A 211 -44.39 35.77 -4.10
N GLU A 212 -44.39 36.68 -3.10
CA GLU A 212 -45.29 37.81 -3.01
C GLU A 212 -45.13 38.75 -4.21
N LYS A 213 -43.89 39.11 -4.56
CA LYS A 213 -43.61 39.98 -5.72
C LYS A 213 -44.08 39.33 -7.04
N LEU A 214 -43.86 38.01 -7.21
CA LEU A 214 -44.32 37.25 -8.38
C LEU A 214 -45.83 37.24 -8.47
N THR A 215 -46.54 37.15 -7.32
CA THR A 215 -48.02 37.17 -7.26
C THR A 215 -48.53 38.55 -7.60
N LEU A 216 -47.96 39.61 -7.04
CA LEU A 216 -48.34 41.01 -7.31
C LEU A 216 -48.11 41.38 -8.78
N CYS A 217 -47.06 40.89 -9.40
CA CYS A 217 -46.79 41.12 -10.82
C CYS A 217 -47.59 40.21 -11.77
N LYS A 218 -48.55 39.43 -11.25
CA LYS A 218 -49.38 38.49 -12.02
C LYS A 218 -48.57 37.55 -12.91
N SER A 219 -47.49 37.00 -12.30
CA SER A 219 -46.59 36.07 -13.00
C SER A 219 -47.31 34.80 -13.45
N ASN A 220 -46.68 34.07 -14.38
CA ASN A 220 -47.12 32.78 -14.83
C ASN A 220 -47.40 31.82 -13.67
N PRO A 221 -48.49 31.02 -13.70
CA PRO A 221 -48.70 30.02 -12.64
C PRO A 221 -47.54 29.07 -12.36
N SER A 222 -46.76 28.73 -13.38
CA SER A 222 -45.58 27.90 -13.21
C SER A 222 -44.47 28.59 -12.43
N SER A 223 -44.30 29.90 -12.60
CA SER A 223 -43.34 30.74 -11.84
C SER A 223 -43.70 30.78 -10.37
N ILE A 224 -44.97 31.01 -10.08
CA ILE A 224 -45.51 31.06 -8.70
C ILE A 224 -45.36 29.69 -8.04
N LYS A 225 -45.69 28.60 -8.76
CA LYS A 225 -45.57 27.24 -8.28
C LYS A 225 -44.11 26.88 -7.90
N ASN A 226 -43.13 27.39 -8.64
CA ASN A 226 -41.72 27.12 -8.38
C ASN A 226 -41.24 27.73 -7.05
N PHE A 227 -41.83 28.84 -6.61
CA PHE A 227 -41.48 29.46 -5.34
C PHE A 227 -42.45 29.08 -4.21
N ASN A 228 -43.61 28.48 -4.50
CA ASN A 228 -44.55 27.99 -3.50
C ASN A 228 -44.20 26.55 -3.06
N ILE A 229 -43.00 26.38 -2.53
CA ILE A 229 -42.44 25.08 -2.09
C ILE A 229 -41.85 25.32 -0.69
N SER A 230 -42.43 24.69 0.32
CA SER A 230 -41.97 24.83 1.71
C SER A 230 -40.74 23.98 2.04
N ASN A 231 -40.53 22.89 1.28
CA ASN A 231 -39.37 22.06 1.51
C ASN A 231 -38.14 22.67 0.84
N ILE A 232 -37.16 23.11 1.63
CA ILE A 232 -35.98 23.86 1.17
C ILE A 232 -35.12 23.01 0.24
N ASP A 233 -34.93 21.72 0.54
CA ASP A 233 -34.09 20.84 -0.30
C ASP A 233 -34.69 20.63 -1.68
N THR A 234 -36.03 20.52 -1.76
CA THR A 234 -36.76 20.46 -3.03
C THR A 234 -36.70 21.82 -3.78
N PHE A 235 -36.74 22.92 -3.05
CA PHE A 235 -36.65 24.28 -3.61
C PHE A 235 -35.26 24.50 -4.25
N ILE A 236 -34.19 24.17 -3.51
CA ILE A 236 -32.81 24.33 -3.95
C ILE A 236 -32.54 23.53 -5.23
N SER A 237 -33.21 22.38 -5.42
CA SER A 237 -33.03 21.52 -6.60
C SER A 237 -33.66 22.04 -7.88
N LYS A 238 -34.32 23.17 -7.86
CA LYS A 238 -35.04 23.69 -9.03
C LYS A 238 -34.08 24.15 -10.14
N PRO A 239 -34.37 23.81 -11.43
CA PRO A 239 -33.49 24.14 -12.55
C PRO A 239 -33.24 25.62 -12.80
N PHE A 240 -34.16 26.49 -12.36
CA PHE A 240 -33.98 27.93 -12.58
C PHE A 240 -32.72 28.49 -11.86
N PHE A 241 -32.29 27.84 -10.80
CA PHE A 241 -31.05 28.23 -10.10
C PHE A 241 -29.77 27.96 -10.91
N GLU A 242 -29.86 27.20 -12.00
CA GLU A 242 -28.72 27.03 -12.94
C GLU A 242 -28.40 28.32 -13.68
N LYS A 243 -29.32 29.29 -13.71
CA LYS A 243 -29.12 30.57 -14.38
C LYS A 243 -28.36 31.57 -13.50
N LYS A 244 -27.53 32.41 -14.13
CA LYS A 244 -26.74 33.42 -13.41
C LYS A 244 -27.62 34.54 -12.87
N SER A 245 -28.59 34.98 -13.68
CA SER A 245 -29.55 36.05 -13.28
C SER A 245 -30.99 35.55 -13.32
N PHE A 246 -31.84 36.19 -12.55
CA PHE A 246 -33.29 35.87 -12.44
C PHE A 246 -33.97 35.95 -13.81
N GLY A 247 -33.69 37.05 -14.55
CA GLY A 247 -34.28 37.34 -15.87
C GLY A 247 -33.84 36.41 -17.01
N GLU A 248 -32.76 35.61 -16.83
CA GLU A 248 -32.29 34.64 -17.86
C GLU A 248 -33.25 33.45 -17.99
N HIS A 249 -34.06 33.14 -16.99
CA HIS A 249 -35.02 32.06 -17.07
C HIS A 249 -36.28 32.54 -17.83
N ARG A 250 -36.67 31.77 -18.82
CA ARG A 250 -37.77 32.12 -19.74
C ARG A 250 -39.05 32.58 -18.99
N ASP A 251 -39.40 31.88 -17.91
CA ASP A 251 -40.63 32.14 -17.16
C ASP A 251 -40.55 33.41 -16.27
N PHE A 252 -39.34 33.91 -15.99
CA PHE A 252 -39.13 35.07 -15.09
C PHE A 252 -38.74 36.35 -15.83
N LYS A 253 -38.38 36.26 -17.12
CA LYS A 253 -37.83 37.41 -17.89
C LYS A 253 -38.71 38.65 -17.81
N LYS A 254 -40.01 38.52 -18.13
CA LYS A 254 -40.95 39.65 -18.15
C LYS A 254 -41.14 40.25 -16.76
N VAL A 255 -41.12 39.44 -15.72
CA VAL A 255 -41.30 39.89 -14.34
C VAL A 255 -40.04 40.60 -13.84
N ALA A 256 -38.88 40.11 -14.19
CA ALA A 256 -37.59 40.74 -13.86
C ALA A 256 -37.50 42.15 -14.51
N GLU A 257 -37.96 42.29 -15.75
CA GLU A 257 -38.02 43.58 -16.46
C GLU A 257 -39.00 44.58 -15.80
N ALA A 258 -40.07 44.05 -15.20
CA ALA A 258 -41.08 44.85 -14.51
C ALA A 258 -40.71 45.20 -13.06
N ASN A 259 -39.81 44.47 -12.43
CA ASN A 259 -39.44 44.70 -11.03
C ASN A 259 -37.94 44.42 -10.81
N ASN A 260 -37.17 45.50 -10.75
CA ASN A 260 -35.72 45.46 -10.61
C ASN A 260 -35.22 44.89 -9.27
N THR A 261 -36.08 44.84 -8.23
CA THR A 261 -35.64 44.29 -6.93
C THR A 261 -35.56 42.77 -6.94
N LEU A 262 -36.25 42.07 -7.86
CA LEU A 262 -36.24 40.61 -7.96
C LEU A 262 -34.83 40.04 -8.26
N GLU A 263 -34.03 40.80 -9.01
CA GLU A 263 -32.68 40.40 -9.29
C GLU A 263 -31.79 40.38 -8.02
N ASN A 264 -31.97 41.43 -7.20
CA ASN A 264 -31.25 41.52 -5.91
C ASN A 264 -31.70 40.41 -4.95
N ASP A 265 -33.02 40.17 -4.83
CA ASP A 265 -33.55 39.08 -4.01
C ASP A 265 -33.02 37.71 -4.48
N TYR A 266 -32.92 37.53 -5.78
CA TYR A 266 -32.42 36.29 -6.37
C TYR A 266 -30.93 36.08 -6.02
N LEU A 267 -30.15 37.14 -6.10
CA LEU A 267 -28.75 37.07 -5.73
C LEU A 267 -28.58 36.81 -4.22
N GLU A 268 -29.40 37.48 -3.42
CA GLU A 268 -29.41 37.32 -1.96
C GLU A 268 -29.77 35.89 -1.55
N ILE A 269 -30.85 35.32 -2.14
CA ILE A 269 -31.25 33.94 -1.83
C ILE A 269 -30.17 32.94 -2.27
N LYS A 270 -29.50 33.18 -3.41
CA LYS A 270 -28.37 32.33 -3.82
C LYS A 270 -27.21 32.38 -2.81
N GLN A 271 -26.91 33.57 -2.28
CA GLN A 271 -25.86 33.73 -1.25
C GLN A 271 -26.22 32.96 0.05
N LYS A 272 -27.51 33.05 0.48
CA LYS A 272 -27.98 32.31 1.66
C LYS A 272 -27.96 30.82 1.45
N ILE A 273 -28.28 30.34 0.24
CA ILE A 273 -28.20 28.90 -0.12
C ILE A 273 -26.72 28.47 -0.14
N ALA A 274 -25.82 29.29 -0.66
CA ALA A 274 -24.38 29.01 -0.61
C ALA A 274 -23.90 28.85 0.84
N LEU A 275 -24.35 29.74 1.72
CA LEU A 275 -24.07 29.70 3.16
C LEU A 275 -24.61 28.40 3.77
N LEU A 276 -25.79 27.93 3.37
CA LEU A 276 -26.36 26.66 3.84
C LEU A 276 -25.45 25.46 3.43
N PHE A 277 -24.94 25.47 2.20
CA PHE A 277 -24.01 24.42 1.77
C PHE A 277 -22.72 24.44 2.59
N ARG A 278 -22.18 25.62 2.88
CA ARG A 278 -20.96 25.76 3.70
C ARG A 278 -21.23 25.31 5.15
N ALA A 279 -22.39 25.61 5.70
CA ALA A 279 -22.81 25.17 7.02
C ALA A 279 -22.89 23.63 7.09
N LYS A 280 -23.51 23.00 6.09
CA LYS A 280 -23.58 21.54 5.98
C LYS A 280 -22.17 20.93 5.83
N GLU A 281 -21.32 21.53 5.01
CA GLU A 281 -19.91 21.13 4.85
C GLU A 281 -19.17 21.17 6.19
N SER A 282 -19.29 22.27 6.93
CA SER A 282 -18.62 22.43 8.24
C SER A 282 -19.00 21.28 9.18
N ILE A 283 -20.28 20.91 9.24
CA ILE A 283 -20.74 19.79 10.08
C ILE A 283 -20.08 18.48 9.62
N VAL A 284 -20.11 18.19 8.31
CA VAL A 284 -19.53 16.94 7.76
C VAL A 284 -18.03 16.87 8.06
N ILE A 285 -17.31 17.96 7.80
CA ILE A 285 -15.86 18.03 8.00
C ILE A 285 -15.51 17.91 9.50
N ASN A 286 -16.27 18.57 10.37
CA ASN A 286 -16.04 18.51 11.83
C ASN A 286 -16.23 17.08 12.35
N HIS A 287 -17.30 16.39 11.92
CA HIS A 287 -17.49 14.98 12.27
C HIS A 287 -16.34 14.10 11.74
N MET A 288 -15.86 14.38 10.52
CA MET A 288 -14.72 13.64 9.96
C MET A 288 -13.46 13.85 10.81
N PHE A 289 -13.18 15.08 11.23
CA PHE A 289 -12.01 15.36 12.08
C PHE A 289 -12.13 14.71 13.44
N GLU A 290 -13.32 14.71 14.04
CA GLU A 290 -13.59 14.02 15.33
C GLU A 290 -13.32 12.51 15.20
N LEU A 291 -13.90 11.88 14.19
CA LEU A 291 -13.66 10.45 13.92
C LEU A 291 -12.18 10.20 13.59
N TYR A 292 -11.55 11.14 12.87
CA TYR A 292 -10.16 11.02 12.46
C TYR A 292 -9.20 11.05 13.66
N ASP A 293 -9.46 11.89 14.66
CA ASP A 293 -8.61 11.96 15.86
C ASP A 293 -8.59 10.59 16.58
N HIS A 294 -9.74 9.92 16.70
CA HIS A 294 -9.82 8.56 17.26
C HIS A 294 -9.11 7.55 16.36
N TYR A 295 -9.37 7.60 15.06
CA TYR A 295 -8.77 6.69 14.07
C TYR A 295 -7.23 6.80 14.08
N LYS A 296 -6.71 8.02 14.09
CA LYS A 296 -5.27 8.31 14.17
C LYS A 296 -4.64 7.70 15.42
N ASN A 297 -5.28 7.87 16.59
CA ASN A 297 -4.79 7.30 17.85
C ASN A 297 -4.73 5.77 17.79
N ILE A 298 -5.73 5.14 17.18
CA ILE A 298 -5.77 3.67 16.99
C ILE A 298 -4.61 3.23 16.09
N ILE A 299 -4.39 3.88 14.95
CA ILE A 299 -3.28 3.53 14.04
C ILE A 299 -1.94 3.62 14.79
N ILE A 300 -1.71 4.73 15.50
CA ILE A 300 -0.49 4.94 16.30
C ILE A 300 -0.32 3.81 17.34
N GLY A 301 -1.39 3.49 18.05
CA GLY A 301 -1.37 2.43 19.07
C GLY A 301 -1.11 1.04 18.50
N GLU A 302 -1.72 0.71 17.36
CA GLU A 302 -1.49 -0.58 16.70
C GLU A 302 -0.07 -0.68 16.14
N ALA A 303 0.44 0.40 15.54
CA ALA A 303 1.81 0.46 15.03
C ALA A 303 2.85 0.22 16.14
N THR A 304 2.67 0.86 17.30
CA THR A 304 3.59 0.70 18.44
C THR A 304 3.50 -0.71 19.05
N ARG A 305 2.29 -1.32 19.10
CA ARG A 305 2.10 -2.66 19.67
C ARG A 305 2.59 -3.79 18.77
N SER A 306 2.37 -3.66 17.45
CA SER A 306 2.65 -4.76 16.51
C SER A 306 4.08 -4.76 15.98
N SER A 307 4.79 -3.65 16.09
CA SER A 307 6.09 -3.40 15.44
C SER A 307 6.05 -3.68 13.94
N LYS A 308 4.86 -3.52 13.32
CA LYS A 308 4.65 -3.60 11.87
C LYS A 308 4.16 -2.25 11.39
N LEU A 309 4.89 -1.63 10.49
CA LEU A 309 4.60 -0.28 9.99
C LEU A 309 4.32 -0.32 8.49
N SER A 310 3.24 0.32 8.07
CA SER A 310 3.00 0.59 6.65
C SER A 310 3.93 1.73 6.18
N PHE A 311 4.04 1.93 4.88
CA PHE A 311 4.79 3.07 4.34
C PHE A 311 4.19 4.41 4.79
N ASP A 312 2.87 4.48 4.95
CA ASP A 312 2.19 5.68 5.46
C ASP A 312 2.56 5.93 6.94
N ASP A 313 2.64 4.87 7.76
CA ASP A 313 3.09 4.98 9.16
C ASP A 313 4.54 5.46 9.24
N ILE A 314 5.41 4.90 8.42
CA ILE A 314 6.83 5.28 8.36
C ILE A 314 6.95 6.77 8.03
N ALA A 315 6.21 7.25 7.03
CA ALA A 315 6.22 8.66 6.65
C ALA A 315 5.64 9.54 7.78
N PHE A 316 4.54 9.14 8.39
CA PHE A 316 3.89 9.85 9.49
C PHE A 316 4.83 9.98 10.70
N PHE A 317 5.40 8.87 11.17
CA PHE A 317 6.30 8.88 12.33
C PHE A 317 7.60 9.63 12.04
N THR A 318 8.16 9.49 10.84
CA THR A 318 9.36 10.23 10.43
C THR A 318 9.07 11.73 10.45
N TYR A 319 7.92 12.15 9.94
CA TYR A 319 7.51 13.56 9.97
C TYR A 319 7.43 14.08 11.42
N ARG A 320 6.79 13.32 12.30
CA ARG A 320 6.68 13.71 13.72
C ARG A 320 8.05 13.84 14.39
N ILE A 321 8.96 12.91 14.13
CA ILE A 321 10.34 12.99 14.64
C ILE A 321 11.00 14.28 14.14
N MET A 322 10.96 14.51 12.84
CA MET A 322 11.70 15.61 12.19
C MET A 322 11.14 17.00 12.53
N HIS A 323 9.83 17.10 12.81
CA HIS A 323 9.17 18.40 12.95
C HIS A 323 8.60 18.69 14.34
N GLU A 324 8.34 17.65 15.17
CA GLU A 324 7.61 17.82 16.43
C GLU A 324 8.36 17.36 17.68
N LEU A 325 9.08 16.24 17.61
CA LEU A 325 9.57 15.52 18.79
C LEU A 325 11.06 15.75 19.10
N VAL A 326 11.87 15.97 18.10
CA VAL A 326 13.33 16.07 18.24
C VAL A 326 13.76 17.50 17.93
N SER A 327 14.72 18.03 18.72
CA SER A 327 15.25 19.36 18.41
C SER A 327 15.90 19.36 17.02
N LYS A 328 15.63 20.40 16.26
CA LYS A 328 16.20 20.57 14.91
C LYS A 328 17.72 20.45 14.92
N ASP A 329 18.36 21.00 15.95
CA ASP A 329 19.83 20.98 16.09
C ASP A 329 20.36 19.54 16.23
N PHE A 330 19.69 18.69 16.99
CA PHE A 330 20.07 17.27 17.15
C PHE A 330 19.86 16.48 15.86
N LEU A 331 18.73 16.70 15.21
CA LEU A 331 18.43 16.04 13.93
C LEU A 331 19.45 16.42 12.86
N TYR A 332 19.75 17.72 12.73
CA TYR A 332 20.75 18.23 11.79
C TYR A 332 22.14 17.67 12.10
N PHE A 333 22.51 17.64 13.36
CA PHE A 333 23.79 17.05 13.76
C PHE A 333 23.91 15.60 13.29
N ARG A 334 22.83 14.83 13.39
CA ARG A 334 22.85 13.41 12.96
C ARG A 334 22.82 13.23 11.43
N LEU A 335 22.03 14.03 10.70
CA LEU A 335 21.83 13.89 9.26
C LEU A 335 22.78 14.77 8.43
N ASP A 336 23.04 16.00 8.86
CA ASP A 336 23.88 16.96 8.16
C ASP A 336 25.35 16.54 8.10
N ALA A 337 25.86 15.95 9.17
CA ALA A 337 27.22 15.42 9.19
C ALA A 337 27.43 14.29 8.16
N LYS A 338 26.32 13.70 7.67
CA LYS A 338 26.39 12.56 6.74
C LYS A 338 26.21 12.98 5.27
N TYR A 339 25.18 13.81 4.95
CA TYR A 339 24.80 14.07 3.56
C TYR A 339 25.13 15.50 3.12
N LYS A 340 26.00 15.61 2.11
CA LYS A 340 26.37 16.87 1.46
C LYS A 340 25.72 17.05 0.09
N HIS A 341 25.35 15.95 -0.55
CA HIS A 341 24.80 15.95 -1.90
C HIS A 341 23.50 15.15 -1.95
N ILE A 342 22.46 15.73 -2.55
CA ILE A 342 21.17 15.09 -2.74
C ILE A 342 20.90 14.98 -4.24
N LEU A 343 20.64 13.76 -4.70
CA LEU A 343 20.23 13.41 -6.07
C LEU A 343 18.88 12.71 -6.02
N LEU A 344 17.86 13.24 -6.69
CA LEU A 344 16.49 12.67 -6.65
C LEU A 344 16.05 12.30 -8.06
N ASP A 345 15.63 11.04 -8.24
CA ASP A 345 15.06 10.54 -9.50
C ASP A 345 13.53 10.59 -9.43
N GLU A 346 12.89 10.69 -10.61
CA GLU A 346 11.42 10.69 -10.77
C GLU A 346 10.74 11.69 -9.82
N PHE A 347 11.30 12.86 -9.68
CA PHE A 347 10.88 13.87 -8.69
C PHE A 347 9.41 14.27 -8.84
N GLN A 348 8.83 14.18 -10.03
CA GLN A 348 7.41 14.48 -10.28
C GLN A 348 6.43 13.53 -9.54
N ASP A 349 6.91 12.40 -9.03
CA ASP A 349 6.09 11.46 -8.25
C ASP A 349 6.19 11.67 -6.73
N THR A 350 7.03 12.61 -6.30
CA THR A 350 7.22 12.91 -4.88
C THR A 350 5.94 13.50 -4.29
N SER A 351 5.51 12.99 -3.14
CA SER A 351 4.37 13.54 -2.41
C SER A 351 4.77 14.78 -1.60
N MET A 352 3.77 15.58 -1.22
CA MET A 352 4.02 16.73 -0.35
C MET A 352 4.64 16.30 0.99
N LEU A 353 4.18 15.20 1.56
CA LEU A 353 4.74 14.64 2.80
C LEU A 353 6.22 14.23 2.61
N GLN A 354 6.54 13.52 1.52
CA GLN A 354 7.93 13.15 1.22
C GLN A 354 8.81 14.39 1.03
N PHE A 355 8.30 15.42 0.36
CA PHE A 355 9.03 16.70 0.22
C PHE A 355 9.26 17.34 1.61
N LEU A 356 8.25 17.37 2.48
CA LEU A 356 8.39 17.94 3.83
C LEU A 356 9.43 17.16 4.67
N LEU A 357 9.55 15.84 4.43
CA LEU A 357 10.59 15.02 5.08
C LEU A 357 12.00 15.32 4.54
N LEU A 358 12.12 15.64 3.25
CA LEU A 358 13.41 16.04 2.63
C LEU A 358 13.76 17.51 2.89
N LYS A 359 12.76 18.35 3.11
CA LYS A 359 12.92 19.80 3.21
C LYS A 359 13.99 20.23 4.21
N PRO A 360 14.08 19.70 5.44
CA PRO A 360 15.15 20.10 6.36
C PRO A 360 16.55 19.87 5.80
N LEU A 361 16.78 18.75 5.10
CA LEU A 361 18.07 18.45 4.44
C LEU A 361 18.33 19.40 3.27
N ILE A 362 17.31 19.68 2.46
CA ILE A 362 17.40 20.59 1.32
C ILE A 362 17.70 22.01 1.83
N ASP A 363 16.99 22.47 2.84
CA ASP A 363 17.21 23.79 3.47
C ASP A 363 18.66 23.93 3.92
N GLU A 364 19.22 22.91 4.58
CA GLU A 364 20.60 22.90 5.09
C GLU A 364 21.63 22.92 3.94
N ILE A 365 21.40 22.15 2.88
CA ILE A 365 22.27 22.12 1.69
C ILE A 365 22.32 23.50 1.03
N ILE A 366 21.17 24.15 0.93
CA ILE A 366 21.05 25.45 0.22
C ILE A 366 21.53 26.60 1.11
N SER A 367 21.22 26.56 2.41
CA SER A 367 21.61 27.63 3.34
C SER A 367 23.10 27.61 3.67
N GLY A 368 23.80 26.52 3.44
CA GLY A 368 25.23 26.22 3.75
C GLY A 368 26.21 27.38 3.82
N THR A 369 25.83 28.43 4.50
CA THR A 369 26.46 29.70 4.62
C THR A 369 27.36 29.71 5.85
N GLY A 370 28.60 29.50 5.67
CA GLY A 370 29.55 29.77 6.77
C GLY A 370 30.69 28.81 6.89
N GLN A 371 30.63 27.66 6.28
CA GLN A 371 31.81 26.83 6.12
C GLN A 371 31.95 26.48 4.65
N SER A 372 33.17 26.43 4.16
CA SER A 372 33.52 26.22 2.75
C SER A 372 33.12 24.85 2.20
N ASP A 373 32.04 24.26 2.66
CA ASP A 373 31.62 22.92 2.26
C ASP A 373 30.94 22.93 0.88
N PHE A 374 31.39 22.02 0.04
CA PHE A 374 30.80 21.77 -1.28
C PHE A 374 29.53 20.95 -1.13
N ARG A 375 28.39 21.59 -1.36
CA ARG A 375 27.06 20.96 -1.20
C ARG A 375 26.27 21.13 -2.49
N THR A 376 25.48 20.12 -2.88
CA THR A 376 24.72 20.16 -4.14
C THR A 376 23.34 19.54 -4.01
N LEU A 377 22.40 20.09 -4.79
CA LEU A 377 21.07 19.52 -5.00
C LEU A 377 20.84 19.28 -6.49
N PHE A 378 20.47 18.07 -6.83
CA PHE A 378 20.14 17.66 -8.20
C PHE A 378 18.86 16.86 -8.18
N TYR A 379 17.91 17.20 -9.03
CA TYR A 379 16.74 16.34 -9.23
C TYR A 379 16.36 16.27 -10.69
N VAL A 380 15.80 15.14 -11.07
CA VAL A 380 15.39 14.89 -12.46
C VAL A 380 13.99 14.29 -12.47
N GLY A 381 13.18 14.68 -13.46
CA GLY A 381 11.84 14.18 -13.62
C GLY A 381 11.22 14.53 -14.96
N ASP A 382 10.10 13.93 -15.25
CA ASP A 382 9.24 14.24 -16.41
C ASP A 382 7.82 14.47 -15.89
N THR A 383 7.42 15.73 -15.83
CA THR A 383 6.09 16.10 -15.30
C THR A 383 4.95 15.41 -16.08
N LYS A 384 5.17 15.14 -17.39
CA LYS A 384 4.22 14.41 -18.25
C LYS A 384 4.11 12.91 -17.89
N GLN A 385 5.04 12.38 -17.08
CA GLN A 385 5.03 10.99 -16.61
C GLN A 385 4.58 10.87 -15.14
N SER A 386 3.98 11.91 -14.58
CA SER A 386 3.41 11.84 -13.23
C SER A 386 2.18 10.91 -13.24
N LEU A 387 2.26 9.79 -12.53
CA LEU A 387 1.21 8.75 -12.48
C LEU A 387 0.71 8.45 -11.07
N TYR A 388 1.39 8.94 -10.04
CA TYR A 388 1.16 8.50 -8.67
C TYR A 388 0.41 9.55 -7.84
N ARG A 389 -0.41 10.40 -8.48
CA ARG A 389 -1.26 11.37 -7.77
C ARG A 389 -2.20 10.67 -6.78
N PHE A 390 -2.74 9.50 -7.14
CA PHE A 390 -3.58 8.69 -6.23
C PHE A 390 -2.82 8.18 -4.98
N ARG A 391 -1.48 8.26 -4.99
CA ARG A 391 -0.60 7.98 -3.85
C ARG A 391 -0.06 9.27 -3.21
N GLY A 392 -0.59 10.42 -3.61
CA GLY A 392 -0.16 11.72 -3.10
C GLY A 392 0.96 12.39 -3.87
N GLY A 393 1.39 11.85 -5.01
CA GLY A 393 2.39 12.50 -5.88
C GLY A 393 1.88 13.85 -6.36
N VAL A 394 2.74 14.87 -6.34
CA VAL A 394 2.39 16.26 -6.69
C VAL A 394 3.39 16.75 -7.74
N GLU A 395 2.98 16.70 -9.02
CA GLU A 395 3.87 17.11 -10.13
C GLU A 395 4.29 18.58 -10.04
N GLU A 396 3.43 19.42 -9.46
CA GLU A 396 3.67 20.85 -9.26
C GLU A 396 4.90 21.12 -8.37
N LEU A 397 5.26 20.14 -7.51
CA LEU A 397 6.47 20.22 -6.68
C LEU A 397 7.73 20.45 -7.51
N PHE A 398 7.80 19.93 -8.75
CA PHE A 398 8.97 20.08 -9.61
C PHE A 398 9.32 21.56 -9.82
N GLY A 399 8.35 22.36 -10.25
CA GLY A 399 8.50 23.81 -10.45
C GLY A 399 8.54 24.58 -9.14
N PHE A 400 7.75 24.18 -8.15
CA PHE A 400 7.68 24.82 -6.84
C PHE A 400 9.06 24.83 -6.17
N VAL A 401 9.76 23.70 -6.16
CA VAL A 401 11.10 23.56 -5.54
C VAL A 401 12.13 24.42 -6.31
N ALA A 402 12.04 24.41 -7.67
CA ALA A 402 12.94 25.25 -8.49
C ALA A 402 12.78 26.73 -8.17
N ASN A 403 11.54 27.20 -8.10
CA ASN A 403 11.26 28.61 -7.79
C ASN A 403 11.65 28.98 -6.35
N LYS A 404 11.33 28.13 -5.40
CA LYS A 404 11.59 28.37 -3.97
C LYS A 404 13.09 28.50 -3.66
N TYR A 405 13.91 27.67 -4.32
CA TYR A 405 15.33 27.54 -3.99
C TYR A 405 16.27 28.08 -5.09
N ASP A 406 15.72 28.76 -6.08
CA ASP A 406 16.47 29.31 -7.23
C ASP A 406 17.30 28.23 -7.92
N VAL A 407 16.68 27.05 -8.18
CA VAL A 407 17.32 25.93 -8.88
C VAL A 407 17.18 26.12 -10.39
N THR A 408 18.28 26.00 -11.14
CA THR A 408 18.27 26.12 -12.58
C THR A 408 17.61 24.87 -13.24
N ILE A 409 16.56 25.07 -14.02
CA ILE A 409 15.92 23.97 -14.78
C ILE A 409 16.57 23.90 -16.17
N LYS A 410 17.06 22.73 -16.53
CA LYS A 410 17.56 22.42 -17.89
C LYS A 410 16.64 21.38 -18.55
N GLN A 411 16.46 21.49 -19.85
CA GLN A 411 15.61 20.60 -20.64
C GLN A 411 16.42 19.45 -21.22
N MET A 412 15.84 18.22 -21.14
CA MET A 412 16.35 17.03 -21.82
C MET A 412 15.30 16.60 -22.86
N ASP A 413 15.45 17.04 -24.08
CA ASP A 413 14.45 16.93 -25.15
C ASP A 413 14.71 15.80 -26.15
N THR A 414 15.87 15.15 -26.13
CA THR A 414 16.21 14.11 -27.11
C THR A 414 15.84 12.73 -26.58
N ASN A 415 14.98 12.03 -27.31
CA ASN A 415 14.53 10.66 -27.00
C ASN A 415 15.47 9.65 -27.66
N TYR A 416 16.22 8.92 -26.86
CA TYR A 416 17.16 7.86 -27.30
C TYR A 416 16.52 6.47 -27.28
N ARG A 417 15.26 6.35 -26.87
CA ARG A 417 14.55 5.06 -26.73
C ARG A 417 13.83 4.67 -28.01
N SER A 418 13.04 5.61 -28.55
CA SER A 418 11.97 5.27 -29.49
C SER A 418 12.33 5.62 -30.92
N SER A 419 11.80 4.85 -31.87
CA SER A 419 11.91 5.11 -33.31
C SER A 419 11.31 6.46 -33.73
N LYS A 420 11.71 6.97 -34.88
CA LYS A 420 11.29 8.28 -35.41
C LYS A 420 9.77 8.43 -35.44
N LEU A 421 9.07 7.46 -36.05
CA LEU A 421 7.60 7.51 -36.17
C LEU A 421 6.89 7.52 -34.84
N VAL A 422 7.41 6.79 -33.83
CA VAL A 422 6.82 6.80 -32.47
C VAL A 422 6.97 8.20 -31.86
N VAL A 423 8.16 8.79 -31.87
CA VAL A 423 8.41 10.13 -31.32
C VAL A 423 7.55 11.19 -32.04
N GLN A 424 7.53 11.15 -33.37
CA GLN A 424 6.76 12.11 -34.17
C GLN A 424 5.25 12.02 -33.91
N SER A 425 4.71 10.79 -33.81
CA SER A 425 3.29 10.56 -33.57
C SER A 425 2.89 11.04 -32.19
N VAL A 426 3.68 10.71 -31.16
CA VAL A 426 3.45 11.16 -29.79
C VAL A 426 3.48 12.70 -29.74
N ASN A 427 4.48 13.35 -30.38
CA ASN A 427 4.53 14.80 -30.45
C ASN A 427 3.25 15.39 -31.12
N GLU A 428 2.83 14.82 -32.26
CA GLU A 428 1.63 15.28 -32.99
C GLU A 428 0.37 15.21 -32.14
N TRP A 429 0.19 14.11 -31.40
CA TRP A 429 -1.01 13.89 -30.59
C TRP A 429 -1.05 14.78 -29.33
N PHE A 430 0.08 14.89 -28.62
CA PHE A 430 0.11 15.64 -27.36
C PHE A 430 0.22 17.14 -27.55
N GLU A 431 0.81 17.62 -28.63
CA GLU A 431 0.82 19.06 -28.98
C GLU A 431 -0.60 19.63 -29.11
N LYS A 432 -1.54 18.81 -29.58
CA LYS A 432 -2.96 19.21 -29.71
C LYS A 432 -3.70 19.16 -28.37
N ALA A 433 -3.30 18.25 -27.49
CA ALA A 433 -3.99 17.96 -26.23
C ALA A 433 -3.48 18.78 -25.04
N LEU A 434 -2.22 19.21 -25.06
CA LEU A 434 -1.56 19.95 -23.96
C LEU A 434 -1.04 21.29 -24.47
N LEU A 435 -1.46 22.39 -23.85
CA LEU A 435 -1.09 23.76 -24.26
C LEU A 435 0.42 24.02 -24.23
N ASP A 436 1.11 23.49 -23.18
CA ASP A 436 2.54 23.74 -22.96
C ASP A 436 3.39 22.50 -23.27
N PHE A 437 2.96 21.69 -24.24
CA PHE A 437 3.67 20.44 -24.56
C PHE A 437 5.04 20.73 -25.18
N GLN A 438 6.08 20.20 -24.56
CA GLN A 438 7.44 20.27 -25.10
C GLN A 438 7.70 19.03 -25.97
N LYS A 439 8.00 19.28 -27.25
CA LYS A 439 8.30 18.20 -28.21
C LYS A 439 9.63 17.54 -27.89
N ALA A 440 9.65 16.24 -28.03
CA ALA A 440 10.90 15.48 -27.97
C ALA A 440 11.50 15.38 -29.39
N ASN A 441 12.81 15.48 -29.44
CA ASN A 441 13.57 15.17 -30.66
C ASN A 441 13.92 13.68 -30.67
N PHE A 442 13.94 13.01 -31.80
CA PHE A 442 14.42 11.62 -31.88
C PHE A 442 15.96 11.63 -32.04
N ALA A 443 16.60 10.55 -31.59
CA ALA A 443 18.06 10.39 -31.71
C ALA A 443 18.48 10.37 -33.19
N PRO A 444 19.68 10.86 -33.54
CA PRO A 444 20.13 10.89 -34.96
C PRO A 444 20.16 9.50 -35.61
N ASP A 445 20.43 8.44 -34.84
CA ASP A 445 20.52 7.05 -35.29
C ASP A 445 19.20 6.27 -35.11
N ALA A 446 18.11 6.93 -34.74
CA ALA A 446 16.82 6.26 -34.52
C ALA A 446 16.30 5.59 -35.78
N THR A 447 15.76 4.38 -35.67
CA THR A 447 15.09 3.65 -36.76
C THR A 447 13.78 4.35 -37.17
N ASP A 448 13.24 4.00 -38.34
CA ASP A 448 11.98 4.60 -38.80
C ASP A 448 10.79 4.17 -37.93
N GLY A 449 10.63 2.86 -37.67
CA GLY A 449 9.61 2.33 -36.77
C GLY A 449 8.26 2.03 -37.41
N TYR A 450 7.26 1.70 -36.53
CA TYR A 450 5.92 1.29 -36.94
C TYR A 450 4.84 1.90 -36.04
N ILE A 451 3.75 2.37 -36.65
CA ILE A 451 2.57 2.91 -35.94
C ILE A 451 1.29 2.28 -36.54
N CYS A 452 0.39 1.85 -35.68
CA CYS A 452 -0.93 1.36 -36.07
C CYS A 452 -2.02 1.83 -35.10
N UNK A 453 -3.15 2.45 -35.14
CA UNK A 453 -4.05 2.76 -34.56
C UNK A 453 -5.02 2.13 -35.07
N ALA A 454 -5.87 1.45 -34.57
CA ALA A 454 -7.01 0.65 -35.01
C ALA A 454 -8.23 0.90 -34.12
N SER A 455 -9.38 1.24 -34.74
CA SER A 455 -10.65 1.42 -34.02
C SER A 455 -11.50 0.15 -34.15
N ASN A 456 -11.77 -0.51 -33.02
CA ASN A 456 -12.60 -1.72 -32.98
C ASN A 456 -13.29 -1.84 -31.64
N ASP A 457 -14.61 -2.03 -31.61
CA ASP A 457 -15.36 -2.19 -30.37
C ASP A 457 -15.04 -3.53 -29.67
N GLU A 458 -14.57 -4.52 -30.41
CA GLU A 458 -14.03 -5.79 -29.90
C GLU A 458 -12.52 -5.64 -29.64
N VAL A 459 -12.18 -4.80 -28.67
CA VAL A 459 -10.79 -4.40 -28.36
C VAL A 459 -9.87 -5.62 -28.14
N LEU A 460 -10.39 -6.63 -27.46
CA LEU A 460 -9.65 -7.83 -27.08
C LEU A 460 -9.28 -8.67 -28.33
N GLU A 461 -10.24 -8.85 -29.24
CA GLU A 461 -10.03 -9.59 -30.50
C GLU A 461 -9.02 -8.86 -31.39
N GLU A 462 -9.16 -7.55 -31.53
CA GLU A 462 -8.27 -6.73 -32.34
C GLU A 462 -6.82 -6.79 -31.82
N ALA A 463 -6.64 -6.72 -30.49
CA ALA A 463 -5.32 -6.80 -29.88
C ALA A 463 -4.63 -8.14 -30.20
N ILE A 464 -5.39 -9.23 -30.25
CA ILE A 464 -4.89 -10.57 -30.60
C ILE A 464 -4.49 -10.62 -32.07
N ILE A 465 -5.33 -10.04 -32.96
CA ILE A 465 -5.02 -9.93 -34.40
C ILE A 465 -3.70 -9.18 -34.60
N GLN A 466 -3.55 -8.04 -33.94
CA GLN A 466 -2.33 -7.24 -34.04
C GLN A 466 -1.09 -8.01 -33.54
N ALA A 467 -1.22 -8.74 -32.45
CA ALA A 467 -0.11 -9.56 -31.93
C ALA A 467 0.27 -10.68 -32.89
N LYS A 468 -0.71 -11.36 -33.47
CA LYS A 468 -0.50 -12.42 -34.47
C LYS A 468 0.19 -11.86 -35.73
N GLU A 469 -0.20 -10.64 -36.15
CA GLU A 469 0.42 -9.96 -37.28
C GLU A 469 1.92 -9.64 -37.00
N LEU A 470 2.24 -9.14 -35.77
CA LEU A 470 3.61 -8.90 -35.37
C LEU A 470 4.44 -10.21 -35.43
N ILE A 471 3.91 -11.29 -34.83
CA ILE A 471 4.59 -12.59 -34.79
C ILE A 471 4.78 -13.13 -36.22
N ALA A 472 3.76 -13.04 -37.08
CA ALA A 472 3.83 -13.46 -38.48
C ALA A 472 4.89 -12.71 -39.29
N ASN A 473 5.15 -11.43 -38.91
CA ASN A 473 6.18 -10.60 -39.53
C ASN A 473 7.58 -10.76 -38.88
N GLY A 474 7.76 -11.80 -38.03
CA GLY A 474 9.06 -12.16 -37.47
C GLY A 474 9.47 -11.37 -36.22
N VAL A 475 8.51 -10.79 -35.49
CA VAL A 475 8.78 -10.16 -34.19
C VAL A 475 8.85 -11.25 -33.13
N ASP A 476 9.92 -11.25 -32.32
CA ASP A 476 10.03 -12.13 -31.15
C ASP A 476 8.92 -11.82 -30.15
N ILE A 477 8.18 -12.83 -29.76
CA ILE A 477 7.07 -12.71 -28.80
C ILE A 477 7.50 -12.04 -27.47
N ASN A 478 8.75 -12.23 -27.06
CA ASN A 478 9.30 -11.63 -25.83
C ASN A 478 9.54 -10.12 -25.96
N LYS A 479 9.48 -9.58 -27.18
CA LYS A 479 9.59 -8.13 -27.47
C LYS A 479 8.23 -7.45 -27.53
N ILE A 480 7.14 -8.21 -27.40
CA ILE A 480 5.76 -7.67 -27.47
C ILE A 480 5.24 -7.44 -26.05
N ALA A 481 4.62 -6.28 -25.83
CA ALA A 481 3.94 -5.97 -24.58
C ALA A 481 2.53 -5.46 -24.84
N PHE A 482 1.57 -5.94 -24.05
CA PHE A 482 0.21 -5.44 -24.01
C PHE A 482 0.07 -4.54 -22.77
N LEU A 483 -0.37 -3.32 -22.97
CA LEU A 483 -0.63 -2.37 -21.90
C LEU A 483 -2.15 -2.20 -21.74
N VAL A 484 -2.65 -2.63 -20.57
CA VAL A 484 -4.07 -2.62 -20.23
C VAL A 484 -4.40 -1.53 -19.19
N ALA A 485 -5.68 -1.17 -19.11
CA ALA A 485 -6.14 -0.13 -18.20
C ALA A 485 -6.23 -0.62 -16.75
N SER A 486 -6.59 -1.89 -16.55
CA SER A 486 -6.82 -2.47 -15.23
C SER A 486 -6.24 -3.89 -15.12
N ASN A 487 -6.05 -4.36 -13.89
CA ASN A 487 -5.60 -5.74 -13.63
C ASN A 487 -6.61 -6.77 -14.16
N SER A 488 -7.92 -6.47 -14.04
CA SER A 488 -8.98 -7.35 -14.56
C SER A 488 -8.92 -7.48 -16.08
N ASP A 489 -8.66 -6.37 -16.80
CA ASP A 489 -8.50 -6.40 -18.26
C ASP A 489 -7.29 -7.26 -18.64
N GLY A 490 -6.21 -7.15 -17.88
CA GLY A 490 -5.00 -7.96 -18.09
C GLY A 490 -5.26 -9.45 -17.93
N TYR A 491 -6.00 -9.85 -16.93
CA TYR A 491 -6.35 -11.24 -16.69
C TYR A 491 -7.27 -11.78 -17.83
N GLU A 492 -8.26 -11.00 -18.24
CA GLU A 492 -9.18 -11.35 -19.33
C GLU A 492 -8.41 -11.55 -20.65
N LEU A 493 -7.48 -10.63 -20.96
CA LEU A 493 -6.61 -10.72 -22.13
C LEU A 493 -5.69 -11.96 -22.07
N HIS A 494 -5.08 -12.22 -20.91
CA HIS A 494 -4.21 -13.39 -20.68
C HIS A 494 -4.94 -14.70 -20.98
N THR A 495 -6.17 -14.83 -20.44
CA THR A 495 -7.01 -15.99 -20.63
C THR A 495 -7.33 -16.18 -22.12
N LYS A 496 -7.68 -15.12 -22.82
CA LYS A 496 -8.01 -15.15 -24.24
C LYS A 496 -6.78 -15.46 -25.11
N CYS A 497 -5.63 -14.83 -24.82
CA CYS A 497 -4.36 -15.12 -25.52
C CYS A 497 -4.02 -16.62 -25.40
N ARG A 498 -4.16 -17.19 -24.20
CA ARG A 498 -3.90 -18.60 -23.95
C ARG A 498 -4.81 -19.51 -24.80
N SER A 499 -6.09 -19.18 -24.93
CA SER A 499 -7.05 -19.95 -25.77
C SER A 499 -6.73 -19.84 -27.25
N GLU A 500 -6.03 -18.76 -27.67
CA GLU A 500 -5.64 -18.50 -29.07
C GLU A 500 -4.18 -18.95 -29.36
N GLY A 501 -3.53 -19.61 -28.41
CA GLY A 501 -2.20 -20.17 -28.58
C GLY A 501 -1.05 -19.14 -28.50
N ILE A 502 -1.30 -17.96 -27.97
CA ILE A 502 -0.27 -16.93 -27.75
C ILE A 502 0.27 -17.06 -26.32
N ALA A 503 1.56 -17.37 -26.18
CA ALA A 503 2.22 -17.41 -24.88
C ALA A 503 2.30 -15.99 -24.28
N THR A 504 1.88 -15.82 -23.04
CA THR A 504 1.90 -14.51 -22.38
C THR A 504 2.39 -14.61 -20.93
N ILE A 505 3.09 -13.56 -20.49
CA ILE A 505 3.58 -13.37 -19.12
C ILE A 505 2.69 -12.32 -18.48
N LEU A 506 1.85 -12.71 -17.54
CA LEU A 506 0.97 -11.79 -16.84
C LEU A 506 1.72 -11.10 -15.69
N LYS A 507 1.97 -9.81 -15.82
CA LYS A 507 2.58 -8.96 -14.79
C LYS A 507 1.59 -7.95 -14.17
N THR A 508 0.30 -8.23 -14.30
CA THR A 508 -0.71 -7.48 -13.55
C THR A 508 -0.87 -8.12 -12.17
N LYS A 509 -1.05 -7.30 -11.16
CA LYS A 509 -1.44 -7.79 -9.83
C LYS A 509 -2.84 -8.37 -9.94
N SER A 510 -2.93 -9.69 -10.00
CA SER A 510 -4.20 -10.41 -9.94
C SER A 510 -4.26 -11.06 -8.57
N SER A 511 -5.14 -10.59 -7.73
CA SER A 511 -5.23 -11.12 -6.37
C SER A 511 -5.68 -12.58 -6.38
N LEU A 512 -4.97 -13.39 -5.61
CA LEU A 512 -5.20 -14.82 -5.43
C LEU A 512 -6.67 -15.13 -5.08
N LYS A 513 -7.30 -14.28 -4.27
CA LYS A 513 -8.70 -14.46 -3.81
C LYS A 513 -9.74 -14.42 -4.92
N TYR A 514 -9.41 -13.81 -6.08
CA TYR A 514 -10.33 -13.75 -7.23
C TYR A 514 -10.13 -14.91 -8.22
N GLN A 515 -9.12 -15.76 -7.98
CA GLN A 515 -8.92 -16.95 -8.82
C GLN A 515 -10.04 -17.94 -8.54
N GLN A 516 -10.70 -18.40 -9.61
CA GLN A 516 -11.93 -19.19 -9.51
C GLN A 516 -11.74 -20.45 -8.65
N ASN A 517 -10.66 -21.17 -8.86
CA ASN A 517 -10.36 -22.38 -8.09
C ASN A 517 -10.11 -22.06 -6.60
N ILE A 518 -9.29 -21.02 -6.35
CA ILE A 518 -8.98 -20.58 -4.98
C ILE A 518 -10.25 -20.12 -4.25
N ALA A 519 -11.07 -19.32 -4.93
CA ALA A 519 -12.36 -18.85 -4.36
C ALA A 519 -13.26 -20.04 -3.96
N ARG A 520 -13.29 -21.11 -4.78
CA ARG A 520 -14.07 -22.32 -4.48
C ARG A 520 -13.50 -23.07 -3.27
N ILE A 521 -12.17 -23.22 -3.20
CA ILE A 521 -11.50 -23.87 -2.06
C ILE A 521 -11.80 -23.10 -0.76
N VAL A 522 -11.61 -21.78 -0.78
CA VAL A 522 -11.84 -20.93 0.41
C VAL A 522 -13.33 -20.92 0.77
N SER A 523 -14.22 -20.99 -0.23
CA SER A 523 -15.66 -21.12 0.01
C SER A 523 -15.97 -22.44 0.75
N MET A 524 -15.30 -23.53 0.40
CA MET A 524 -15.44 -24.82 1.13
C MET A 524 -14.91 -24.68 2.58
N VAL A 525 -13.80 -23.98 2.81
CA VAL A 525 -13.32 -23.69 4.17
C VAL A 525 -14.38 -22.90 4.95
N SER A 526 -15.03 -21.92 4.31
CA SER A 526 -16.14 -21.15 4.89
C SER A 526 -17.33 -22.06 5.25
N TYR A 527 -17.64 -23.03 4.39
CA TYR A 527 -18.69 -24.02 4.70
C TYR A 527 -18.35 -24.81 5.96
N LEU A 528 -17.13 -25.31 6.06
CA LEU A 528 -16.68 -26.07 7.22
C LEU A 528 -16.75 -25.23 8.50
N ALA A 529 -16.41 -23.93 8.41
CA ALA A 529 -16.39 -23.02 9.57
C ALA A 529 -17.78 -22.55 9.99
N TYR A 530 -18.67 -22.26 9.02
CA TYR A 530 -19.95 -21.58 9.30
C TYR A 530 -21.20 -22.44 8.99
N GLY A 531 -21.06 -23.58 8.32
CA GLY A 531 -22.16 -24.48 7.99
C GLY A 531 -23.13 -24.01 6.90
N ARG A 532 -22.74 -22.96 6.13
CA ARG A 532 -23.64 -22.39 5.10
C ARG A 532 -23.58 -23.22 3.82
N VAL A 533 -24.66 -23.90 3.50
CA VAL A 533 -24.75 -24.84 2.36
C VAL A 533 -24.37 -24.18 1.02
N MET A 534 -24.63 -22.88 0.85
CA MET A 534 -24.25 -22.15 -0.37
C MET A 534 -22.74 -22.14 -0.61
N ASP A 535 -21.94 -22.21 0.45
CA ASP A 535 -20.49 -22.10 0.35
C ASP A 535 -19.83 -23.38 -0.20
N ILE A 536 -20.44 -24.56 -0.05
CA ILE A 536 -19.90 -25.81 -0.61
C ILE A 536 -20.30 -26.01 -2.09
N GLN A 537 -21.40 -25.41 -2.54
CA GLN A 537 -21.95 -25.64 -3.89
C GLN A 537 -20.96 -25.40 -5.05
N PRO A 538 -20.15 -24.31 -5.04
CA PRO A 538 -19.25 -24.07 -6.17
C PRO A 538 -18.23 -25.20 -6.38
N LEU A 539 -17.77 -25.83 -5.30
CA LEU A 539 -16.79 -26.91 -5.38
C LEU A 539 -17.46 -28.23 -5.78
N LEU A 540 -18.68 -28.52 -5.29
CA LEU A 540 -19.46 -29.69 -5.69
C LEU A 540 -19.74 -29.67 -7.19
N ILE A 541 -20.17 -28.53 -7.74
CA ILE A 541 -20.43 -28.36 -9.17
C ILE A 541 -19.18 -28.64 -9.99
N GLN A 542 -18.03 -28.05 -9.58
CA GLN A 542 -16.76 -28.24 -10.27
C GLN A 542 -16.33 -29.72 -10.29
N SER A 543 -16.40 -30.37 -9.14
CA SER A 543 -15.95 -31.77 -8.99
C SER A 543 -16.97 -32.82 -9.43
N LYS A 544 -18.19 -32.40 -9.77
CA LYS A 544 -19.31 -33.27 -10.13
C LYS A 544 -19.65 -34.27 -9.02
N LYS A 545 -19.50 -33.87 -7.78
CA LYS A 545 -19.84 -34.68 -6.60
C LYS A 545 -21.17 -34.24 -6.02
N GLU A 546 -21.89 -35.21 -5.41
CA GLU A 546 -23.08 -34.90 -4.61
C GLU A 546 -22.64 -34.64 -3.15
N PHE A 547 -23.51 -33.97 -2.39
CA PHE A 547 -23.23 -33.65 -0.97
C PHE A 547 -22.99 -34.93 -0.16
N SER A 548 -23.73 -36.02 -0.48
CA SER A 548 -23.56 -37.33 0.14
C SER A 548 -22.20 -37.99 -0.06
N ASP A 549 -21.46 -37.55 -1.07
CA ASP A 549 -20.16 -38.13 -1.42
C ASP A 549 -18.99 -37.44 -0.66
N VAL A 550 -19.29 -36.41 0.14
CA VAL A 550 -18.29 -35.61 0.80
C VAL A 550 -18.19 -35.99 2.28
N ASP A 551 -17.04 -36.51 2.67
CA ASP A 551 -16.73 -36.80 4.08
C ASP A 551 -16.15 -35.54 4.73
N ILE A 552 -16.87 -34.98 5.70
CA ILE A 552 -16.43 -33.84 6.52
C ILE A 552 -16.24 -34.21 8.00
N THR A 553 -16.34 -35.50 8.33
CA THR A 553 -16.26 -35.99 9.72
C THR A 553 -14.86 -35.76 10.34
N TRP A 554 -13.85 -35.58 9.48
CA TRP A 554 -12.47 -35.28 9.91
C TRP A 554 -12.30 -33.84 10.41
N PHE A 555 -13.21 -32.94 10.06
CA PHE A 555 -13.07 -31.52 10.38
C PHE A 555 -13.44 -31.23 11.84
N THR A 556 -12.60 -30.46 12.50
CA THR A 556 -12.89 -29.83 13.79
C THR A 556 -12.43 -28.37 13.76
N PRO A 557 -12.98 -27.49 14.60
CA PRO A 557 -12.51 -26.09 14.67
C PRO A 557 -11.04 -25.94 15.06
N PHE A 558 -10.40 -27.00 15.52
CA PHE A 558 -8.98 -26.99 15.91
C PHE A 558 -8.03 -27.38 14.77
N CYS A 559 -8.58 -27.71 13.61
CA CYS A 559 -7.75 -28.03 12.44
C CYS A 559 -7.04 -26.77 11.94
N GLU A 560 -5.77 -26.89 11.59
CA GLU A 560 -5.00 -25.78 11.01
C GLU A 560 -5.46 -25.49 9.59
N PRO A 561 -5.54 -24.21 9.16
CA PRO A 561 -5.97 -23.86 7.80
C PRO A 561 -5.20 -24.59 6.69
N LEU A 562 -3.88 -24.72 6.85
CA LEU A 562 -3.02 -25.47 5.91
C LEU A 562 -3.53 -26.90 5.71
N ALA A 563 -3.77 -27.61 6.82
CA ALA A 563 -4.21 -29.02 6.77
C ALA A 563 -5.61 -29.16 6.17
N VAL A 564 -6.51 -28.22 6.46
CA VAL A 564 -7.86 -28.19 5.92
C VAL A 564 -7.83 -27.98 4.41
N ILE A 565 -7.05 -26.99 3.92
CA ILE A 565 -6.94 -26.68 2.50
C ILE A 565 -6.30 -27.85 1.74
N ASP A 566 -5.22 -28.41 2.25
CA ASP A 566 -4.53 -29.55 1.64
C ASP A 566 -5.51 -30.76 1.50
N ARG A 567 -6.29 -31.00 2.53
CA ARG A 567 -7.31 -32.08 2.50
C ARG A 567 -8.41 -31.80 1.47
N ILE A 568 -8.92 -30.58 1.41
CA ILE A 568 -9.92 -30.16 0.39
C ILE A 568 -9.36 -30.38 -1.02
N VAL A 569 -8.12 -29.91 -1.25
CA VAL A 569 -7.48 -30.03 -2.57
C VAL A 569 -7.37 -31.47 -3.01
N ARG A 570 -7.00 -32.36 -2.11
CA ARG A 570 -6.90 -33.81 -2.38
C ARG A 570 -8.26 -34.46 -2.61
N ASP A 571 -9.23 -34.19 -1.70
CA ASP A 571 -10.55 -34.83 -1.76
C ASP A 571 -11.34 -34.42 -3.01
N PHE A 572 -11.12 -33.19 -3.51
CA PHE A 572 -11.82 -32.66 -4.68
C PHE A 572 -10.97 -32.64 -5.96
N ASP A 573 -9.73 -33.09 -5.90
CA ASP A 573 -8.76 -33.09 -7.03
C ASP A 573 -8.73 -31.73 -7.75
N CYS A 574 -8.60 -30.65 -6.97
CA CYS A 574 -8.69 -29.26 -7.46
C CYS A 574 -7.35 -28.51 -7.37
N TYR A 575 -6.25 -29.20 -7.68
CA TYR A 575 -4.91 -28.62 -7.69
C TYR A 575 -4.70 -27.74 -8.93
N ASP A 576 -4.07 -26.57 -8.74
CA ASP A 576 -3.56 -25.72 -9.82
C ASP A 576 -2.33 -24.95 -9.34
N ASP A 577 -1.73 -24.13 -10.22
CA ASP A 577 -0.47 -23.39 -9.91
C ASP A 577 -0.64 -22.37 -8.77
N ASN A 578 -1.84 -22.01 -8.40
CA ASN A 578 -2.13 -21.04 -7.32
C ASN A 578 -2.31 -21.71 -5.96
N VAL A 579 -2.57 -23.02 -5.93
CA VAL A 579 -2.78 -23.76 -4.68
C VAL A 579 -1.53 -23.72 -3.78
N PRO A 580 -0.28 -23.88 -4.28
CA PRO A 580 0.89 -23.73 -3.41
C PRO A 580 0.99 -22.37 -2.72
N ILE A 581 0.58 -21.29 -3.40
CA ILE A 581 0.59 -19.93 -2.83
C ILE A 581 -0.46 -19.83 -1.70
N LEU A 582 -1.64 -20.41 -1.94
CA LEU A 582 -2.70 -20.46 -0.91
C LEU A 582 -2.23 -21.25 0.31
N LEU A 583 -1.58 -22.40 0.11
CA LEU A 583 -1.03 -23.23 1.19
C LEU A 583 0.06 -22.48 1.97
N GLU A 584 0.97 -21.80 1.26
CA GLU A 584 2.01 -20.96 1.88
C GLU A 584 1.39 -19.85 2.74
N TYR A 585 0.37 -19.17 2.22
CA TYR A 585 -0.33 -18.13 2.98
C TYR A 585 -1.04 -18.74 4.21
N ALA A 586 -1.74 -19.86 4.03
CA ALA A 586 -2.48 -20.54 5.09
C ALA A 586 -1.56 -21.04 6.22
N SER A 587 -0.29 -21.35 5.92
CA SER A 587 0.69 -21.80 6.90
C SER A 587 1.01 -20.75 7.97
N ASN A 588 0.69 -19.48 7.72
CA ASN A 588 0.89 -18.40 8.70
C ASN A 588 -0.22 -18.34 9.77
N TYR A 589 -1.23 -19.19 9.66
CA TYR A 589 -2.42 -19.14 10.52
C TYR A 589 -2.63 -20.48 11.23
N SER A 590 -2.95 -20.41 12.51
CA SER A 590 -3.38 -21.56 13.31
C SER A 590 -4.90 -21.58 13.53
N ASP A 591 -5.61 -20.52 13.17
CA ASP A 591 -7.05 -20.34 13.38
C ASP A 591 -7.76 -20.13 12.03
N ILE A 592 -8.75 -20.97 11.75
CA ILE A 592 -9.51 -20.95 10.48
C ILE A 592 -10.31 -19.66 10.32
N LEU A 593 -10.88 -19.13 11.39
CA LEU A 593 -11.72 -17.94 11.30
C LEU A 593 -10.88 -16.70 11.05
N LEU A 594 -9.71 -16.63 11.71
CA LEU A 594 -8.75 -15.55 11.44
C LEU A 594 -8.22 -15.63 10.00
N PHE A 595 -7.87 -16.84 9.54
CA PHE A 595 -7.46 -17.05 8.14
C PHE A 595 -8.54 -16.55 7.17
N LEU A 596 -9.80 -16.95 7.37
CA LEU A 596 -10.91 -16.56 6.47
C LEU A 596 -11.12 -15.05 6.45
N GLU A 597 -11.03 -14.40 7.62
CA GLU A 597 -11.22 -12.95 7.74
C GLU A 597 -10.09 -12.18 7.04
N GLU A 598 -8.85 -12.55 7.30
CA GLU A 598 -7.70 -11.84 6.70
C GLU A 598 -7.56 -12.16 5.20
N PHE A 599 -7.90 -13.38 4.76
CA PHE A 599 -7.85 -13.73 3.34
C PHE A 599 -8.78 -12.85 2.48
N LYS A 600 -9.93 -12.45 2.99
CA LYS A 600 -10.87 -11.54 2.28
C LYS A 600 -10.19 -10.24 1.87
N ASP A 601 -9.35 -9.69 2.75
CA ASP A 601 -8.70 -8.40 2.53
C ASP A 601 -7.27 -8.54 1.96
N SER A 602 -6.80 -9.78 1.77
CA SER A 602 -5.44 -10.05 1.28
C SER A 602 -5.23 -9.57 -0.16
N GLU A 603 -4.01 -9.14 -0.45
CA GLU A 603 -3.58 -8.74 -1.81
C GLU A 603 -2.42 -9.62 -2.29
N ILE A 604 -2.59 -10.94 -2.16
CA ILE A 604 -1.59 -11.93 -2.57
C ILE A 604 -1.65 -12.08 -4.09
N ASP A 605 -0.50 -11.99 -4.75
CA ASP A 605 -0.43 -12.15 -6.21
C ASP A 605 -0.51 -13.62 -6.61
N VAL A 606 -1.10 -13.87 -7.78
CA VAL A 606 -1.17 -15.21 -8.39
C VAL A 606 0.20 -15.72 -8.82
N ALA A 607 0.30 -17.02 -9.06
CA ALA A 607 1.50 -17.65 -9.59
C ALA A 607 1.95 -16.97 -10.89
N GLY A 608 3.19 -16.56 -10.95
CA GLY A 608 3.80 -16.04 -12.19
C GLY A 608 3.83 -17.12 -13.26
N GLY A 609 3.41 -16.73 -14.48
CA GLY A 609 3.43 -17.64 -15.62
C GLY A 609 4.84 -17.97 -16.10
N THR A 610 4.92 -18.57 -17.28
CA THR A 610 6.17 -18.92 -17.96
C THR A 610 7.07 -17.68 -18.15
N ASN A 611 8.38 -17.89 -18.18
CA ASN A 611 9.37 -16.82 -18.44
C ASN A 611 9.51 -16.49 -19.94
N HIS A 612 8.60 -16.98 -20.77
CA HIS A 612 8.61 -16.79 -22.22
C HIS A 612 7.20 -16.42 -22.71
N GLY A 613 7.10 -15.29 -23.43
CA GLY A 613 5.83 -14.84 -23.99
C GLY A 613 5.70 -13.32 -23.99
N ALA A 614 4.63 -12.83 -24.64
CA ALA A 614 4.31 -11.41 -24.63
C ALA A 614 3.91 -10.95 -23.23
N VAL A 615 4.45 -9.82 -22.81
CA VAL A 615 4.18 -9.29 -21.46
C VAL A 615 2.81 -8.59 -21.42
N ILE A 616 1.98 -8.93 -20.45
CA ILE A 616 0.72 -8.21 -20.17
C ILE A 616 0.88 -7.47 -18.85
N MET A 617 0.67 -6.15 -18.84
CA MET A 617 0.75 -5.36 -17.63
C MET A 617 -0.10 -4.09 -17.72
N THR A 618 -0.37 -3.48 -16.56
CA THR A 618 -1.08 -2.19 -16.53
C THR A 618 -0.16 -1.07 -16.98
N VAL A 619 -0.75 0.03 -17.46
CA VAL A 619 0.00 1.24 -17.81
C VAL A 619 0.85 1.72 -16.62
N HIS A 620 0.27 1.73 -15.41
CA HIS A 620 1.01 2.13 -14.20
C HIS A 620 2.22 1.21 -13.95
N GLY A 621 2.04 -0.09 -14.13
CA GLY A 621 3.12 -1.07 -13.95
C GLY A 621 4.23 -0.98 -15.01
N SER A 622 3.94 -0.36 -16.17
CA SER A 622 4.90 -0.22 -17.26
C SER A 622 5.84 0.99 -17.11
N LYS A 623 5.58 1.86 -16.12
CA LYS A 623 6.41 3.05 -15.91
C LYS A 623 7.86 2.65 -15.65
N GLY A 624 8.79 3.31 -16.32
CA GLY A 624 10.22 2.99 -16.26
C GLY A 624 10.66 1.86 -17.18
N LEU A 625 9.73 1.09 -17.75
CA LEU A 625 10.03 -0.02 -18.66
C LEU A 625 9.95 0.41 -20.13
N GLU A 626 10.46 -0.45 -21.02
CA GLU A 626 10.42 -0.25 -22.48
C GLU A 626 10.27 -1.61 -23.16
N PHE A 627 9.62 -1.62 -24.32
CA PHE A 627 9.31 -2.83 -25.08
C PHE A 627 9.50 -2.59 -26.57
N GLY A 628 9.95 -3.60 -27.29
CA GLY A 628 10.13 -3.50 -28.75
C GLY A 628 8.85 -3.04 -29.43
N TYR A 629 7.78 -3.80 -29.25
CA TYR A 629 6.44 -3.48 -29.79
C TYR A 629 5.45 -3.40 -28.63
N THR A 630 4.74 -2.30 -28.55
CA THR A 630 3.75 -2.07 -27.49
C THR A 630 2.34 -1.99 -28.11
N ILE A 631 1.43 -2.84 -27.63
CA ILE A 631 0.01 -2.83 -28.00
C ILE A 631 -0.73 -2.21 -26.80
N VAL A 632 -1.25 -1.00 -26.97
CA VAL A 632 -1.96 -0.26 -25.93
C VAL A 632 -3.46 -0.41 -26.15
N LEU A 633 -4.17 -0.98 -25.17
CA LEU A 633 -5.59 -1.30 -25.29
C LEU A 633 -6.48 -0.32 -24.55
N ASP A 634 -7.65 -0.03 -25.11
CA ASP A 634 -8.70 0.69 -24.42
C ASP A 634 -9.27 -0.17 -23.26
N LYS A 635 -10.04 0.43 -22.35
CA LYS A 635 -10.73 -0.29 -21.29
C LYS A 635 -11.80 -1.24 -21.86
N PHE A 636 -11.89 -2.46 -21.33
CA PHE A 636 -12.90 -3.43 -21.77
C PHE A 636 -14.30 -3.04 -21.24
N LYS A 637 -14.37 -2.53 -20.02
CA LYS A 637 -15.62 -2.09 -19.36
C LYS A 637 -15.60 -0.58 -19.10
N GLY A 638 -16.78 0.03 -19.13
CA GLY A 638 -16.93 1.47 -18.85
C GLY A 638 -16.57 1.84 -17.41
N GLU A 639 -16.19 3.09 -17.20
CA GLU A 639 -15.90 3.61 -15.86
C GLU A 639 -17.19 3.79 -15.06
N LYS A 640 -17.20 3.28 -13.84
CA LYS A 640 -18.20 3.69 -12.86
C LYS A 640 -17.78 5.08 -12.35
N ASN A 641 -18.62 6.06 -12.58
CA ASN A 641 -18.35 7.41 -12.10
C ASN A 641 -18.62 7.48 -10.59
N ASN A 642 -17.61 7.18 -9.81
CA ASN A 642 -17.60 7.38 -8.35
C ASN A 642 -17.10 8.80 -8.10
N GLY A 643 -17.96 9.80 -8.41
CA GLY A 643 -17.62 11.21 -8.18
C GLY A 643 -16.97 11.40 -6.80
N GLU A 644 -15.81 12.05 -6.73
CA GLU A 644 -15.14 12.33 -5.47
C GLU A 644 -16.04 13.20 -4.59
N GLN A 645 -16.16 12.80 -3.33
CA GLN A 645 -17.04 13.46 -2.39
C GLN A 645 -16.37 14.64 -1.68
N PHE A 646 -15.03 14.60 -1.61
CA PHE A 646 -14.22 15.67 -1.05
C PHE A 646 -13.28 16.21 -2.10
N ILE A 647 -13.15 17.53 -2.18
CA ILE A 647 -12.17 18.22 -3.04
C ILE A 647 -11.19 18.95 -2.11
N PHE A 648 -9.90 18.62 -2.23
CA PHE A 648 -8.84 19.21 -1.43
C PHE A 648 -8.24 20.38 -2.22
N ALA A 649 -8.63 21.60 -1.87
CA ALA A 649 -8.06 22.80 -2.49
C ALA A 649 -6.73 23.15 -1.83
N THR A 650 -5.73 23.51 -2.64
CA THR A 650 -4.40 23.85 -2.16
C THR A 650 -4.10 25.33 -2.36
N ASP A 651 -3.27 25.87 -1.48
CA ASP A 651 -2.72 27.23 -1.60
C ASP A 651 -1.48 27.25 -2.55
N ASP A 652 -0.89 28.43 -2.76
CA ASP A 652 0.31 28.60 -3.60
C ASP A 652 1.54 27.85 -3.04
N SER A 653 1.51 27.42 -1.79
CA SER A 653 2.58 26.64 -1.14
C SER A 653 2.30 25.15 -1.18
N LEU A 654 1.24 24.74 -1.89
CA LEU A 654 0.78 23.36 -2.04
C LEU A 654 0.27 22.71 -0.73
N ASN A 655 -0.03 23.51 0.30
CA ASN A 655 -0.71 23.02 1.49
C ASN A 655 -2.22 22.98 1.25
N ILE A 656 -2.93 22.05 1.89
CA ILE A 656 -4.38 22.00 1.80
C ILE A 656 -4.97 23.23 2.52
N ASP A 657 -5.59 24.11 1.76
CA ASP A 657 -6.20 25.36 2.23
C ASP A 657 -7.63 25.14 2.70
N HIS A 658 -8.38 24.31 1.96
CA HIS A 658 -9.79 24.02 2.27
C HIS A 658 -10.20 22.64 1.76
N ILE A 659 -11.10 21.98 2.49
CA ILE A 659 -11.68 20.70 2.07
C ILE A 659 -13.15 20.97 1.73
N TYR A 660 -13.50 20.91 0.46
CA TYR A 660 -14.87 21.08 0.00
C TYR A 660 -15.63 19.75 0.01
N TYR A 661 -16.84 19.76 0.54
CA TYR A 661 -17.77 18.63 0.46
C TYR A 661 -18.68 18.81 -0.77
N ALA A 662 -18.53 17.90 -1.72
CA ALA A 662 -19.26 17.95 -3.00
C ALA A 662 -20.71 17.48 -2.80
N SER A 663 -21.63 18.42 -2.82
CA SER A 663 -23.06 18.18 -2.71
C SER A 663 -23.76 18.51 -4.02
N LYS A 664 -24.77 17.73 -4.37
CA LYS A 664 -25.57 17.94 -5.59
C LYS A 664 -26.21 19.33 -5.58
N GLY A 665 -26.01 20.06 -6.67
CA GLY A 665 -26.58 21.41 -6.85
C GLY A 665 -25.75 22.56 -6.28
N ARG A 666 -24.73 22.28 -5.45
CA ARG A 666 -23.87 23.30 -4.82
C ARG A 666 -23.24 24.26 -5.85
N ALA A 667 -22.85 23.73 -7.00
CA ALA A 667 -22.21 24.52 -8.08
C ALA A 667 -23.07 25.68 -8.58
N ASN A 668 -24.39 25.61 -8.40
CA ASN A 668 -25.30 26.70 -8.82
C ASN A 668 -25.22 27.93 -7.88
N PHE A 669 -24.60 27.79 -6.71
CA PHE A 669 -24.66 28.80 -5.64
C PHE A 669 -23.28 29.24 -5.13
N ASP A 670 -22.32 28.32 -5.04
CA ASP A 670 -21.05 28.56 -4.36
C ASP A 670 -19.91 28.66 -5.38
N MET A 671 -19.54 29.89 -5.73
CA MET A 671 -18.50 30.18 -6.73
C MET A 671 -17.10 29.71 -6.28
N GLN A 672 -16.82 29.68 -5.00
CA GLN A 672 -15.52 29.17 -4.50
C GLN A 672 -15.45 27.66 -4.73
N PHE A 673 -16.53 26.96 -4.46
CA PHE A 673 -16.65 25.53 -4.76
C PHE A 673 -16.51 25.26 -6.28
N VAL A 674 -17.12 26.09 -7.11
CA VAL A 674 -17.02 25.96 -8.59
C VAL A 674 -15.57 26.06 -9.02
N LYS A 675 -14.83 27.05 -8.54
CA LYS A 675 -13.41 27.23 -8.85
C LYS A 675 -12.59 26.01 -8.43
N ALA A 676 -12.79 25.52 -7.19
CA ALA A 676 -12.10 24.33 -6.70
C ALA A 676 -12.43 23.08 -7.55
N LYS A 677 -13.70 22.94 -7.93
CA LYS A 677 -14.16 21.85 -8.80
C LYS A 677 -13.53 21.91 -10.19
N GLU A 678 -13.52 23.10 -10.80
CA GLU A 678 -12.88 23.32 -12.11
C GLU A 678 -11.39 23.00 -12.07
N GLN A 679 -10.72 23.40 -10.99
CA GLN A 679 -9.30 23.08 -10.77
C GLN A 679 -9.10 21.56 -10.66
N GLU A 680 -9.93 20.87 -9.89
CA GLU A 680 -9.87 19.42 -9.76
C GLU A 680 -10.14 18.71 -11.11
N GLU A 681 -11.09 19.22 -11.89
CA GLU A 681 -11.37 18.69 -13.24
C GLU A 681 -10.18 18.88 -14.18
N LEU A 682 -9.49 20.03 -14.13
CA LEU A 682 -8.26 20.28 -14.90
C LEU A 682 -7.15 19.32 -14.49
N ILE A 683 -6.96 19.12 -13.19
CA ILE A 683 -5.97 18.18 -12.65
C ILE A 683 -6.30 16.75 -13.12
N THR A 684 -7.55 16.33 -13.00
CA THR A 684 -8.02 15.01 -13.44
C THR A 684 -7.79 14.81 -14.95
N HIS A 685 -8.08 15.84 -15.74
CA HIS A 685 -7.87 15.83 -17.20
C HIS A 685 -6.37 15.63 -17.50
N LYS A 686 -5.51 16.37 -16.81
CA LYS A 686 -4.05 16.28 -16.98
C LYS A 686 -3.53 14.89 -16.58
N ASP A 687 -4.03 14.34 -15.47
CA ASP A 687 -3.68 12.99 -15.02
C ASP A 687 -4.03 11.93 -16.08
N ARG A 688 -5.19 12.06 -16.72
CA ARG A 688 -5.60 11.17 -17.83
C ARG A 688 -4.62 11.27 -19.00
N LEU A 689 -4.21 12.48 -19.35
CA LEU A 689 -3.21 12.70 -20.43
C LEU A 689 -1.85 12.10 -20.03
N ASN A 690 -1.42 12.25 -18.80
CA ASN A 690 -0.17 11.67 -18.28
C ASN A 690 -0.20 10.14 -18.38
N VAL A 691 -1.32 9.50 -18.01
CA VAL A 691 -1.48 8.04 -18.15
C VAL A 691 -1.32 7.62 -19.63
N LEU A 692 -1.95 8.35 -20.56
CA LEU A 692 -1.83 8.06 -21.98
C LEU A 692 -0.39 8.32 -22.46
N TYR A 693 0.26 9.40 -22.03
CA TYR A 693 1.63 9.72 -22.38
C TYR A 693 2.59 8.60 -21.96
N VAL A 694 2.45 8.10 -20.74
CA VAL A 694 3.26 6.97 -20.27
C VAL A 694 3.01 5.74 -21.16
N ALA A 695 1.74 5.40 -21.43
CA ALA A 695 1.39 4.22 -22.24
C ALA A 695 2.01 4.30 -23.65
N LEU A 696 1.90 5.46 -24.29
CA LEU A 696 2.31 5.65 -25.69
C LEU A 696 3.83 5.88 -25.86
N THR A 697 4.56 6.09 -24.75
CA THR A 697 6.03 6.28 -24.77
C THR A 697 6.79 5.03 -24.30
N ARG A 698 6.12 3.86 -24.21
CA ARG A 698 6.83 2.60 -23.81
C ARG A 698 7.46 1.89 -25.01
N ALA A 699 7.01 2.21 -26.22
CA ALA A 699 7.43 1.54 -27.44
C ALA A 699 8.84 1.97 -27.91
N VAL A 700 9.66 0.99 -28.28
CA VAL A 700 10.98 1.23 -28.92
C VAL A 700 10.77 1.23 -30.45
N ASP A 701 10.40 0.10 -31.03
CA ASP A 701 10.33 -0.11 -32.49
C ASP A 701 8.94 0.21 -33.07
N GLY A 702 7.88 -0.17 -32.33
CA GLY A 702 6.54 0.01 -32.86
C GLY A 702 5.47 0.16 -31.80
N LEU A 703 4.48 1.01 -32.11
CA LEU A 703 3.38 1.34 -31.23
C LEU A 703 2.06 1.05 -31.94
N ILE A 704 1.24 0.23 -31.30
CA ILE A 704 -0.09 -0.13 -31.77
C ILE A 704 -1.11 0.35 -30.72
N VAL A 705 -2.14 1.08 -31.14
CA VAL A 705 -3.21 1.54 -30.24
C VAL A 705 -4.53 0.93 -30.73
N VAL A 706 -5.15 0.14 -29.85
CA VAL A 706 -6.46 -0.46 -30.10
C VAL A 706 -7.50 0.29 -29.28
N GLN A 707 -8.35 1.06 -29.95
CA GLN A 707 -9.34 1.94 -29.33
C GLN A 707 -10.76 1.56 -29.68
N LYS A 708 -11.71 1.90 -28.82
CA LYS A 708 -13.15 1.77 -29.12
C LYS A 708 -13.60 2.83 -30.12
N SER A 709 -14.57 2.50 -30.96
CA SER A 709 -15.17 3.45 -31.91
C SER A 709 -15.94 4.57 -31.19
N LYS A 710 -16.45 4.30 -29.99
CA LYS A 710 -17.20 5.26 -29.17
C LYS A 710 -16.75 5.20 -27.71
N ALA A 711 -16.74 6.35 -27.04
CA ALA A 711 -16.40 6.46 -25.63
C ALA A 711 -15.00 5.90 -25.29
N SER A 712 -14.06 6.05 -26.21
CA SER A 712 -12.66 5.66 -26.02
C SER A 712 -11.95 6.59 -25.03
N ARG A 713 -11.07 6.05 -24.19
CA ARG A 713 -10.17 6.86 -23.35
C ARG A 713 -9.14 7.64 -24.20
N PHE A 714 -8.90 7.20 -25.46
CA PHE A 714 -8.02 7.89 -26.39
C PHE A 714 -8.74 9.03 -27.14
N GLY A 715 -10.05 9.19 -26.96
CA GLY A 715 -10.83 10.25 -27.61
C GLY A 715 -10.28 11.66 -27.35
N ILE A 716 -9.62 11.85 -26.21
CA ILE A 716 -8.95 13.09 -25.82
C ILE A 716 -7.79 13.44 -26.78
N LEU A 717 -7.17 12.46 -27.44
CA LEU A 717 -6.06 12.63 -28.39
C LEU A 717 -6.53 12.66 -29.84
N GLU A 718 -7.81 12.45 -30.12
CA GLU A 718 -8.43 12.44 -31.44
C GLU A 718 -7.71 11.53 -32.47
N LEU A 719 -7.30 10.33 -32.00
CA LEU A 719 -6.58 9.38 -32.85
C LEU A 719 -7.46 8.89 -34.00
N LYS A 720 -6.91 8.83 -35.20
CA LYS A 720 -7.57 8.31 -36.40
C LYS A 720 -6.87 7.04 -36.88
N ASP A 721 -7.64 6.09 -37.37
CA ASP A 721 -7.12 4.82 -37.89
C ASP A 721 -6.04 5.13 -38.96
N THR A 722 -4.90 4.52 -38.77
CA THR A 722 -3.74 4.73 -39.63
C THR A 722 -2.71 3.62 -39.44
N ILE A 723 -1.96 3.37 -40.48
CA ILE A 723 -0.77 2.52 -40.44
C ILE A 723 0.37 3.32 -41.08
N LYS A 724 1.48 3.47 -40.38
CA LYS A 724 2.68 4.18 -40.84
C LYS A 724 3.92 3.30 -40.57
N GLY A 725 4.85 3.30 -41.50
CA GLY A 725 6.12 2.56 -41.35
C GLY A 725 6.01 1.08 -41.66
N LYS A 726 6.97 0.30 -41.20
CA LYS A 726 7.06 -1.16 -41.43
C LYS A 726 7.45 -1.88 -40.15
N ILE A 727 6.92 -3.09 -40.01
CA ILE A 727 7.31 -4.00 -38.93
C ILE A 727 8.71 -4.51 -39.22
N ASN A 728 9.64 -4.31 -38.32
CA ASN A 728 11.02 -4.82 -38.40
C ASN A 728 11.10 -6.15 -37.64
N PRO A 729 11.53 -7.24 -38.29
CA PRO A 729 11.69 -8.50 -37.58
C PRO A 729 12.77 -8.38 -36.49
N THR A 730 12.50 -8.93 -35.33
CA THR A 730 13.43 -8.91 -34.18
C THR A 730 13.96 -10.31 -33.84
N MET A 731 13.50 -11.35 -34.54
CA MET A 731 14.04 -12.68 -34.36
C MET A 731 15.45 -12.73 -34.95
N ASP A 732 16.44 -12.81 -34.07
CA ASP A 732 17.75 -13.27 -34.49
C ASP A 732 17.58 -14.68 -35.06
N LYS A 733 18.20 -14.94 -36.22
CA LYS A 733 18.43 -16.32 -36.70
C LYS A 733 19.38 -16.98 -35.70
N ARG A 734 18.87 -17.38 -34.56
CA ARG A 734 19.65 -18.20 -33.64
C ARG A 734 19.92 -19.51 -34.33
N VAL A 735 21.18 -19.74 -34.69
CA VAL A 735 21.67 -21.10 -34.85
C VAL A 735 21.41 -21.78 -33.50
N GLU A 736 20.51 -22.74 -33.48
CA GLU A 736 20.35 -23.59 -32.29
C GLU A 736 21.69 -24.24 -31.99
N THR A 737 22.52 -23.63 -31.18
CA THR A 737 23.59 -24.34 -30.51
C THR A 737 22.89 -25.32 -29.58
N ILE A 738 22.82 -26.56 -30.02
CA ILE A 738 22.47 -27.65 -29.14
C ILE A 738 23.57 -27.67 -28.06
N VAL A 739 23.31 -27.02 -26.95
CA VAL A 739 24.13 -27.22 -25.76
C VAL A 739 23.88 -28.67 -25.37
N PRO A 740 24.90 -29.55 -25.47
CA PRO A 740 24.70 -30.92 -25.03
C PRO A 740 24.27 -30.85 -23.55
N THR A 741 23.09 -31.31 -23.28
CA THR A 741 22.62 -31.50 -21.90
C THR A 741 23.60 -32.50 -21.27
N GLN A 742 24.51 -31.97 -20.47
CA GLN A 742 25.27 -32.86 -19.56
C GLN A 742 24.20 -33.46 -18.63
N SER A 743 23.97 -34.76 -18.82
CA SER A 743 23.19 -35.51 -17.86
C SER A 743 23.90 -35.44 -16.52
N ILE A 744 23.32 -34.66 -15.60
CA ILE A 744 23.79 -34.67 -14.22
C ILE A 744 23.37 -36.03 -13.67
N SER A 745 24.35 -36.92 -13.46
CA SER A 745 24.10 -38.17 -12.75
C SER A 745 23.91 -37.83 -11.27
N ILE A 746 22.67 -37.88 -10.83
CA ILE A 746 22.33 -37.73 -9.41
C ILE A 746 22.78 -39.03 -8.73
N SER A 747 23.77 -38.96 -7.84
CA SER A 747 24.18 -40.11 -7.04
C SER A 747 23.03 -40.54 -6.15
N SER A 748 22.57 -41.76 -6.31
CA SER A 748 21.59 -42.35 -5.39
C SER A 748 22.31 -42.78 -4.10
N TYR A 749 21.94 -42.15 -2.99
CA TYR A 749 22.47 -42.49 -1.67
C TYR A 749 21.65 -43.59 -1.00
N GLY A 750 20.86 -44.33 -1.75
CA GLY A 750 20.01 -45.42 -1.27
C GLY A 750 18.68 -44.90 -0.76
N LEU A 751 17.79 -45.81 -0.44
CA LEU A 751 16.53 -45.48 0.22
C LEU A 751 16.84 -45.03 1.64
N GLN A 752 16.46 -43.82 1.96
CA GLN A 752 16.43 -43.40 3.37
C GLN A 752 15.57 -44.42 4.12
N GLU A 753 16.10 -45.00 5.17
CA GLU A 753 15.32 -45.89 6.03
C GLU A 753 14.00 -45.18 6.37
N ASN A 754 12.88 -45.81 6.07
CA ASN A 754 11.60 -45.36 6.59
C ASN A 754 11.77 -45.21 8.10
N ILE A 755 11.86 -43.98 8.56
CA ILE A 755 11.67 -43.69 9.97
C ILE A 755 10.37 -44.41 10.28
N GLN A 756 10.44 -45.55 10.98
CA GLN A 756 9.24 -46.17 11.54
C GLN A 756 8.51 -45.03 12.21
N LYS A 757 7.38 -44.68 11.69
CA LYS A 757 6.42 -43.83 12.42
C LYS A 757 6.15 -44.58 13.69
N THR A 758 6.92 -44.28 14.74
CA THR A 758 6.47 -44.59 16.10
C THR A 758 5.02 -44.18 16.09
N GLN A 759 4.13 -45.12 16.36
CA GLN A 759 2.73 -44.78 16.57
C GLN A 759 2.74 -43.64 17.59
N LYS A 760 2.60 -42.43 17.12
CA LYS A 760 2.30 -41.32 18.01
C LYS A 760 0.96 -41.66 18.57
N ASP A 761 0.92 -41.94 19.88
CA ASP A 761 -0.31 -41.96 20.59
C ASP A 761 -1.19 -40.82 20.06
N THR A 762 -2.38 -41.17 19.64
CA THR A 762 -3.33 -40.15 19.14
C THR A 762 -3.67 -39.24 20.30
N VAL A 763 -2.87 -38.21 20.48
CA VAL A 763 -3.11 -37.19 21.51
C VAL A 763 -4.31 -36.38 21.00
N SER A 764 -5.39 -36.43 21.79
CA SER A 764 -6.55 -35.58 21.50
C SER A 764 -6.12 -34.13 21.52
N TYR A 765 -6.26 -33.43 20.39
CA TYR A 765 -5.92 -32.02 20.29
C TYR A 765 -6.68 -31.18 21.33
N ALA A 766 -7.92 -31.51 21.61
CA ALA A 766 -8.71 -30.86 22.64
C ALA A 766 -8.08 -31.02 24.05
N ALA A 767 -7.46 -32.18 24.32
CA ALA A 767 -6.76 -32.41 25.59
C ALA A 767 -5.47 -31.55 25.68
N VAL A 768 -4.76 -31.37 24.56
CA VAL A 768 -3.57 -30.50 24.50
C VAL A 768 -3.97 -29.03 24.75
N VAL A 769 -4.99 -28.53 24.07
CA VAL A 769 -5.49 -27.16 24.25
C VAL A 769 -5.95 -26.95 25.70
N PHE A 770 -6.66 -27.93 26.28
CA PHE A 770 -7.09 -27.83 27.66
C PHE A 770 -5.90 -27.78 28.64
N GLY A 771 -4.89 -28.62 28.41
CA GLY A 771 -3.66 -28.62 29.24
C GLY A 771 -2.94 -27.26 29.13
N THR A 772 -2.77 -26.75 27.92
CA THR A 772 -2.14 -25.44 27.69
C THR A 772 -2.92 -24.31 28.37
N ALA A 773 -4.25 -24.34 28.28
CA ALA A 773 -5.11 -23.33 28.93
C ALA A 773 -5.03 -23.40 30.45
N LEU A 774 -4.91 -24.62 31.03
CA LEU A 774 -4.73 -24.79 32.47
C LEU A 774 -3.38 -24.24 32.92
N HIS A 775 -2.29 -24.52 32.20
CA HIS A 775 -0.98 -23.93 32.49
C HIS A 775 -1.04 -22.39 32.40
N TYR A 776 -1.70 -21.85 31.38
CA TYR A 776 -1.88 -20.40 31.23
C TYR A 776 -2.68 -19.82 32.42
N ALA A 777 -3.69 -20.52 32.90
CA ALA A 777 -4.46 -20.09 34.08
C ALA A 777 -3.53 -19.97 35.31
N LEU A 778 -2.67 -20.97 35.50
CA LEU A 778 -1.74 -20.99 36.64
C LEU A 778 -0.59 -20.00 36.49
N GLU A 779 -0.23 -19.65 35.27
CA GLU A 779 0.69 -18.55 34.98
C GLU A 779 0.07 -17.19 35.33
N MET A 780 -1.20 -16.99 34.99
CA MET A 780 -1.89 -15.71 35.09
C MET A 780 -2.49 -15.40 36.44
N ILE A 781 -2.69 -16.43 37.33
CA ILE A 781 -3.24 -16.17 38.66
C ILE A 781 -2.20 -15.47 39.54
N ASP A 782 -2.55 -14.31 40.06
CA ASP A 782 -1.61 -13.54 40.89
C ASP A 782 -1.61 -14.07 42.34
N GLU A 783 -0.43 -14.17 42.97
CA GLU A 783 -0.20 -14.59 44.36
C GLU A 783 -0.85 -15.92 44.75
N PHE A 784 -1.31 -16.74 43.81
CA PHE A 784 -2.07 -17.98 44.10
C PHE A 784 -3.18 -17.74 45.13
N HIS A 785 -3.94 -16.67 44.95
CA HIS A 785 -4.96 -16.24 45.88
C HIS A 785 -6.35 -16.19 45.21
N VAL A 786 -7.37 -16.67 45.95
CA VAL A 786 -8.76 -16.79 45.46
C VAL A 786 -9.31 -15.48 44.90
N LYS A 787 -8.90 -14.32 45.41
CA LYS A 787 -9.34 -13.00 44.94
C LYS A 787 -9.00 -12.74 43.47
N HIS A 788 -8.02 -13.45 42.90
CA HIS A 788 -7.56 -13.24 41.52
C HIS A 788 -8.18 -14.22 40.51
N ILE A 789 -9.04 -15.14 40.95
CA ILE A 789 -9.66 -16.17 40.08
C ILE A 789 -10.47 -15.53 38.95
N ASP A 790 -11.27 -14.51 39.21
CA ASP A 790 -12.15 -13.91 38.20
C ASP A 790 -11.32 -13.16 37.12
N THR A 791 -10.27 -12.48 37.56
CA THR A 791 -9.33 -11.83 36.62
C THR A 791 -8.62 -12.87 35.75
N MET A 792 -8.09 -13.91 36.37
CA MET A 792 -7.44 -15.02 35.67
C MET A 792 -8.39 -15.68 34.66
N MET A 793 -9.63 -15.98 35.09
CA MET A 793 -10.62 -16.59 34.19
C MET A 793 -11.02 -15.70 33.04
N SER A 794 -11.03 -14.37 33.21
CA SER A 794 -11.25 -13.43 32.11
C SER A 794 -10.13 -13.54 31.08
N LEU A 795 -8.87 -13.62 31.50
CA LEU A 795 -7.73 -13.79 30.62
C LEU A 795 -7.76 -15.14 29.88
N VAL A 796 -8.09 -16.22 30.61
CA VAL A 796 -8.23 -17.57 30.01
C VAL A 796 -9.38 -17.58 28.99
N GLY A 797 -10.51 -16.98 29.35
CA GLY A 797 -11.68 -16.88 28.47
C GLY A 797 -11.38 -16.08 27.19
N TYR A 798 -10.66 -14.97 27.34
CA TYR A 798 -10.25 -14.17 26.18
C TYR A 798 -9.35 -14.97 25.21
N LYS A 799 -8.38 -15.69 25.75
CA LYS A 799 -7.37 -16.40 24.94
C LYS A 799 -7.86 -17.76 24.42
N TYR A 800 -8.55 -18.54 25.24
CA TYR A 800 -8.90 -19.94 24.95
C TYR A 800 -10.42 -20.21 24.91
N GLY A 801 -11.26 -19.25 25.27
CA GLY A 801 -12.70 -19.48 25.43
C GLY A 801 -13.37 -19.98 24.15
N ARG A 802 -12.95 -19.45 23.02
CA ARG A 802 -13.46 -19.85 21.69
C ARG A 802 -13.08 -21.29 21.35
N LEU A 803 -11.92 -21.77 21.80
CA LEU A 803 -11.42 -23.12 21.50
C LEU A 803 -12.00 -24.16 22.48
N LEU A 804 -12.25 -23.75 23.70
CA LEU A 804 -12.64 -24.70 24.77
C LEU A 804 -14.15 -24.75 25.06
N GLY A 805 -14.84 -23.62 24.92
CA GLY A 805 -16.24 -23.49 25.29
C GLY A 805 -16.42 -23.39 26.82
N ASN A 806 -17.62 -23.01 27.23
CA ASN A 806 -17.93 -22.67 28.63
C ASN A 806 -17.70 -23.83 29.60
N ASP A 807 -18.06 -25.06 29.24
CA ASP A 807 -17.94 -26.21 30.11
C ASP A 807 -16.48 -26.47 30.51
N LYS A 808 -15.55 -26.34 29.54
CA LYS A 808 -14.12 -26.53 29.80
C LYS A 808 -13.51 -25.36 30.57
N LEU A 809 -14.03 -24.17 30.37
CA LEU A 809 -13.61 -23.01 31.19
C LEU A 809 -14.05 -23.18 32.67
N LEU A 810 -15.24 -23.67 32.90
CA LEU A 810 -15.73 -23.99 34.27
C LEU A 810 -14.91 -25.13 34.91
N ASP A 811 -14.52 -26.13 34.13
CA ASP A 811 -13.61 -27.20 34.59
C ASP A 811 -12.24 -26.60 35.00
N ILE A 812 -11.64 -25.73 34.21
CA ILE A 812 -10.38 -25.06 34.55
C ILE A 812 -10.56 -24.28 35.88
N ARG A 813 -11.63 -23.47 35.96
CA ARG A 813 -11.94 -22.72 37.19
C ARG A 813 -11.98 -23.65 38.42
N SER A 814 -12.74 -24.74 38.32
CA SER A 814 -12.92 -25.70 39.43
C SER A 814 -11.58 -26.34 39.88
N ARG A 815 -10.73 -26.69 38.90
CA ARG A 815 -9.40 -27.27 39.20
C ARG A 815 -8.50 -26.27 39.93
N VAL A 816 -8.51 -25.00 39.46
CA VAL A 816 -7.71 -23.95 40.10
C VAL A 816 -8.24 -23.64 41.50
N GLU A 817 -9.58 -23.57 41.69
CA GLU A 817 -10.19 -23.39 43.01
C GLU A 817 -9.80 -24.53 43.96
N SER A 818 -9.83 -25.77 43.47
CA SER A 818 -9.42 -26.97 44.24
C SER A 818 -7.93 -26.90 44.63
N LEU A 819 -7.07 -26.43 43.72
CA LEU A 819 -5.64 -26.25 44.02
C LEU A 819 -5.43 -25.19 45.13
N LEU A 820 -6.12 -24.05 45.03
CA LEU A 820 -5.97 -22.97 46.02
C LEU A 820 -6.51 -23.36 47.39
N ALA A 821 -7.46 -24.30 47.43
CA ALA A 821 -7.98 -24.86 48.69
C ALA A 821 -7.10 -25.99 49.26
N PHE A 822 -6.15 -26.52 48.47
CA PHE A 822 -5.35 -27.65 48.81
C PHE A 822 -4.23 -27.27 49.80
N SER A 823 -4.34 -27.72 51.07
CA SER A 823 -3.44 -27.30 52.17
C SER A 823 -1.98 -27.57 51.89
N GLU A 824 -1.67 -28.75 51.34
CA GLU A 824 -0.28 -29.18 51.06
C GLU A 824 0.40 -28.25 50.02
N PHE A 825 -0.34 -27.77 49.02
CA PHE A 825 0.19 -26.77 48.04
C PHE A 825 0.44 -25.41 48.73
N ASN A 826 -0.50 -24.96 49.54
CA ASN A 826 -0.35 -23.69 50.25
C ASN A 826 0.83 -23.73 51.25
N GLU A 827 1.10 -24.87 51.88
CA GLU A 827 2.27 -25.04 52.76
C GLU A 827 3.58 -24.93 51.97
N LEU A 828 3.61 -25.43 50.73
CA LEU A 828 4.78 -25.31 49.86
C LEU A 828 5.07 -23.84 49.45
N LEU A 829 4.05 -22.98 49.43
CA LEU A 829 4.28 -21.56 49.06
C LEU A 829 4.87 -20.76 50.25
N LEU A 830 4.72 -21.23 51.49
CA LEU A 830 5.17 -20.50 52.67
C LEU A 830 6.71 -20.36 52.71
N GLY A 831 7.19 -19.11 52.73
CA GLY A 831 8.60 -18.83 52.84
C GLY A 831 9.40 -19.04 51.56
N ALA A 832 8.76 -19.40 50.45
CA ALA A 832 9.41 -19.60 49.17
C ALA A 832 9.36 -18.34 48.30
N LYS A 833 10.42 -18.10 47.56
CA LYS A 833 10.37 -17.17 46.43
C LYS A 833 9.87 -17.95 45.21
N VAL A 834 8.74 -17.52 44.67
CA VAL A 834 8.02 -18.27 43.62
C VAL A 834 8.40 -17.70 42.24
N TYR A 835 8.87 -18.59 41.37
CA TYR A 835 9.07 -18.26 39.92
C TYR A 835 8.12 -19.14 39.12
N ARG A 836 7.41 -18.54 38.15
CA ARG A 836 6.45 -19.24 37.28
C ARG A 836 6.95 -19.24 35.84
N GLU A 837 6.68 -20.33 35.13
CA GLU A 837 7.05 -20.51 33.72
C GLU A 837 8.51 -20.12 33.47
N LEU A 838 9.41 -20.59 34.34
CA LEU A 838 10.81 -20.14 34.33
C LEU A 838 11.58 -20.80 33.18
N PRO A 839 12.05 -20.04 32.19
CA PRO A 839 12.89 -20.61 31.13
C PRO A 839 14.29 -20.90 31.69
N ILE A 840 14.83 -22.07 31.35
CA ILE A 840 16.19 -22.46 31.70
C ILE A 840 16.91 -22.99 30.43
N SER A 841 18.18 -22.72 30.33
CA SER A 841 19.05 -23.34 29.34
C SER A 841 20.02 -24.29 30.07
N PHE A 842 20.01 -25.54 29.72
CA PHE A 842 20.83 -26.55 30.32
C PHE A 842 21.25 -27.62 29.28
N ASP A 843 22.51 -27.92 29.23
CA ASP A 843 23.11 -28.90 28.31
C ASP A 843 22.70 -28.67 26.80
N GLY A 844 22.64 -27.40 26.42
CA GLY A 844 22.32 -27.02 25.03
C GLY A 844 20.84 -27.04 24.67
N GLU A 845 19.97 -27.38 25.62
CA GLU A 845 18.54 -27.40 25.42
C GLU A 845 17.86 -26.27 26.21
N LEU A 846 16.83 -25.68 25.62
CA LEU A 846 15.95 -24.71 26.28
C LEU A 846 14.77 -25.47 26.85
N LYS A 847 14.50 -25.27 28.14
CA LYS A 847 13.40 -25.92 28.88
C LYS A 847 12.62 -24.86 29.65
N GLN A 848 11.42 -25.17 30.07
CA GLN A 848 10.57 -24.30 30.86
C GLN A 848 10.04 -25.06 32.07
N ILE A 849 10.18 -24.47 33.24
CA ILE A 849 9.74 -25.06 34.52
C ILE A 849 8.45 -24.35 34.94
N ASP A 850 7.38 -25.08 35.18
CA ASP A 850 6.05 -24.52 35.54
C ASP A 850 6.15 -23.64 36.81
N ILE A 851 6.65 -24.23 37.94
CA ILE A 851 6.97 -23.47 39.15
C ILE A 851 8.32 -23.91 39.73
N LEU A 852 9.12 -22.93 40.10
CA LEU A 852 10.29 -23.13 40.96
C LEU A 852 10.08 -22.34 42.24
N LEU A 853 10.09 -23.05 43.36
CA LEU A 853 10.03 -22.52 44.72
C LEU A 853 11.46 -22.50 45.31
N GLU A 854 11.99 -21.32 45.51
CA GLU A 854 13.35 -21.14 46.06
C GLU A 854 13.27 -20.74 47.54
N TYR A 855 13.73 -21.66 48.37
CA TYR A 855 13.90 -21.42 49.81
C TYR A 855 15.37 -21.06 50.12
N TYR A 856 15.65 -20.68 51.34
CA TYR A 856 17.00 -20.35 51.78
C TYR A 856 18.00 -21.51 51.56
N ASP A 857 17.60 -22.72 51.87
CA ASP A 857 18.45 -23.93 51.90
C ASP A 857 18.22 -24.89 50.75
N LYS A 858 17.13 -24.79 50.03
CA LYS A 858 16.76 -25.74 48.95
C LYS A 858 15.90 -25.09 47.89
N CYS A 859 15.71 -25.83 46.81
CA CYS A 859 14.74 -25.50 45.76
C CYS A 859 13.69 -26.64 45.68
N VAL A 860 12.47 -26.30 45.27
CA VAL A 860 11.43 -27.31 44.97
C VAL A 860 10.84 -26.98 43.60
N ILE A 861 10.88 -27.92 42.67
CA ILE A 861 10.21 -27.84 41.39
C ILE A 861 8.82 -28.44 41.52
N VAL A 862 7.81 -27.71 41.03
CA VAL A 862 6.44 -28.23 40.96
C VAL A 862 6.03 -28.16 39.47
N ASP A 863 5.74 -29.28 38.88
CA ASP A 863 5.35 -29.47 37.49
C ASP A 863 3.88 -29.86 37.42
N TYR A 864 3.08 -29.11 36.67
CA TYR A 864 1.62 -29.29 36.58
C TYR A 864 1.25 -30.31 35.52
N LYS A 865 0.28 -31.16 35.81
CA LYS A 865 -0.27 -32.07 34.81
C LYS A 865 -1.81 -32.13 34.94
N SER A 866 -2.49 -32.02 33.82
CA SER A 866 -3.96 -32.10 33.72
C SER A 866 -4.45 -33.56 33.68
N SER A 867 -3.53 -34.55 33.60
CA SER A 867 -3.83 -35.97 33.49
C SER A 867 -2.68 -36.79 34.06
N ASP A 868 -2.99 -37.91 34.69
CA ASP A 868 -2.03 -38.88 35.22
C ASP A 868 -1.54 -39.89 34.15
N LYS A 869 -2.12 -39.87 32.96
CA LYS A 869 -1.64 -40.67 31.84
C LYS A 869 -0.19 -40.30 31.51
N ASN A 870 0.66 -41.29 31.28
CA ASN A 870 2.10 -41.10 31.03
C ASN A 870 2.94 -40.63 32.24
N SER A 871 2.52 -41.03 33.46
CA SER A 871 3.22 -40.62 34.69
C SER A 871 4.75 -40.89 34.64
N HIS A 872 5.21 -41.95 33.95
CA HIS A 872 6.65 -42.26 33.79
C HIS A 872 7.41 -41.14 33.06
N LYS A 873 6.87 -40.63 31.96
CA LYS A 873 7.46 -39.54 31.23
C LYS A 873 7.50 -38.26 32.04
N HIS A 874 6.45 -37.98 32.80
CA HIS A 874 6.41 -36.80 33.70
C HIS A 874 7.57 -36.85 34.72
N LYS A 875 7.83 -38.04 35.29
CA LYS A 875 8.92 -38.25 36.28
C LYS A 875 10.30 -38.00 35.65
N GLU A 876 10.53 -38.49 34.44
CA GLU A 876 11.79 -38.28 33.71
C GLU A 876 12.01 -36.79 33.42
N GLN A 877 10.98 -36.08 32.97
CA GLN A 877 11.04 -34.65 32.69
C GLN A 877 11.45 -33.84 33.91
N VAL A 878 10.78 -34.06 35.04
CA VAL A 878 11.02 -33.32 36.27
C VAL A 878 12.39 -33.64 36.88
N ALA A 879 12.87 -34.91 36.77
CA ALA A 879 14.21 -35.28 37.19
C ALA A 879 15.30 -34.54 36.41
N LEU A 880 15.09 -34.32 35.12
CA LEU A 880 15.99 -33.49 34.29
C LEU A 880 16.01 -32.05 34.80
N TYR A 881 14.86 -31.48 35.10
CA TYR A 881 14.75 -30.12 35.65
C TYR A 881 15.50 -29.99 37.00
N ALA A 882 15.41 -31.01 37.87
CA ALA A 882 16.13 -31.02 39.16
C ALA A 882 17.66 -30.96 38.96
N LYS A 883 18.19 -31.74 38.00
CA LYS A 883 19.62 -31.70 37.66
C LYS A 883 20.03 -30.32 37.21
N ALA A 884 19.24 -29.71 36.32
CA ALA A 884 19.51 -28.38 35.81
C ALA A 884 19.49 -27.31 36.93
N ILE A 885 18.44 -27.28 37.77
CA ILE A 885 18.32 -26.27 38.83
C ILE A 885 19.41 -26.48 39.90
N THR A 886 19.72 -27.75 40.28
CA THR A 886 20.81 -28.03 41.22
C THR A 886 22.15 -27.49 40.71
N ALA A 887 22.43 -27.68 39.40
CA ALA A 887 23.65 -27.14 38.79
C ALA A 887 23.65 -25.61 38.75
N ILE A 888 22.50 -24.98 38.40
CA ILE A 888 22.37 -23.51 38.23
C ILE A 888 22.40 -22.81 39.60
N LYS A 889 21.58 -23.28 40.56
CA LYS A 889 21.39 -22.63 41.87
C LYS A 889 22.38 -23.07 42.93
N GLN A 890 23.06 -24.20 42.73
CA GLN A 890 23.97 -24.81 43.70
C GLN A 890 23.31 -25.11 45.07
N LYS A 891 22.02 -25.50 44.99
CA LYS A 891 21.18 -25.89 46.14
C LYS A 891 20.55 -27.25 45.87
N PRO A 892 20.28 -28.08 46.89
CA PRO A 892 19.49 -29.31 46.70
C PRO A 892 18.15 -28.99 46.09
N CYS A 893 17.67 -29.82 45.17
CA CYS A 893 16.42 -29.59 44.44
C CYS A 893 15.50 -30.81 44.60
N GLU A 894 14.36 -30.61 45.25
CA GLU A 894 13.27 -31.60 45.35
C GLU A 894 12.32 -31.45 44.15
N CYS A 895 11.71 -32.52 43.76
CA CYS A 895 10.76 -32.56 42.66
C CYS A 895 9.38 -33.00 43.12
N LYS A 896 8.38 -32.25 42.67
CA LYS A 896 6.97 -32.60 42.89
C LYS A 896 6.21 -32.51 41.57
N ILE A 897 5.32 -33.49 41.34
CA ILE A 897 4.37 -33.45 40.22
C ILE A 897 3.01 -33.21 40.82
N LEU A 898 2.34 -32.18 40.33
CA LEU A 898 1.02 -31.76 40.79
C LEU A 898 -0.03 -32.14 39.72
N TYR A 899 -0.81 -33.17 40.03
CA TYR A 899 -1.90 -33.59 39.16
C TYR A 899 -3.18 -32.82 39.51
N LEU A 900 -3.65 -32.04 38.59
CA LEU A 900 -4.90 -31.29 38.67
C LEU A 900 -5.96 -32.06 37.88
N LEU A 901 -6.58 -33.02 38.51
CA LEU A 901 -7.58 -33.89 37.89
C LEU A 901 -8.99 -33.30 38.03
N GLU A 902 -9.96 -33.85 37.31
CA GLU A 902 -11.36 -33.37 37.32
C GLU A 902 -11.97 -33.28 38.72
N ASN A 903 -11.64 -34.24 39.60
CA ASN A 903 -12.24 -34.33 40.92
C ASN A 903 -11.21 -34.40 42.06
N SER A 904 -9.94 -34.26 41.80
CA SER A 904 -8.89 -34.35 42.87
C SER A 904 -7.64 -33.56 42.50
N VAL A 905 -6.95 -33.11 43.53
CA VAL A 905 -5.60 -32.54 43.44
C VAL A 905 -4.66 -33.51 44.15
N GLU A 906 -3.59 -33.92 43.49
CA GLU A 906 -2.63 -34.89 44.06
C GLU A 906 -1.21 -34.38 43.86
N ILE A 907 -0.39 -34.40 44.91
CA ILE A 907 1.05 -34.08 44.85
C ILE A 907 1.84 -35.37 45.05
N ILE A 908 2.70 -35.66 44.06
CA ILE A 908 3.63 -36.77 44.14
C ILE A 908 5.04 -36.25 44.32
N SER A 909 5.68 -36.57 45.41
CA SER A 909 7.08 -36.22 45.63
C SER A 909 7.99 -37.29 45.01
N LEU A 910 9.01 -36.85 44.30
CA LEU A 910 10.01 -37.72 43.70
C LEU A 910 11.29 -37.59 44.55
N ASN A 911 11.72 -38.72 45.11
CA ASN A 911 12.94 -38.79 45.94
C ASN A 911 14.21 -38.87 45.11
#